data_5a99090a1080f6bd57ddefeee14892d3
#
_entry.id   5a99090a1080f6bd57ddefeee14892d3
#
_cell.length_a   1.000
_cell.length_b   1.000
_cell.length_c   1.000
_cell.angle_alpha   90.00
_cell.angle_beta   90.00
_cell.angle_gamma   90.00
#
_symmetry.space_group_name_H-M   'P 1'
#
loop_
_entity.id
_entity.type
_entity.pdbx_description
1 polymer ?
#
loop_
_entity_poly.entity_id
_entity_poly.type
_entity_poly.pdbx_seq_one_letter_code
_entity_poly.pdbx_strand_id
1 'polypeptide(L)'
;MRGAEWRWLTLAIGIALALLPAALYAETIPGALPESVKALSQGEWPAYAGTYAAARYSPLAQIDRSNAKGLHVAWRWKSPDMAIKEAKPSVGPSFANESTPLMIGGLLYTSTSLSQVAAIDAASGETRWVYDPKIYENGIGLPANLGWLHRGVAYWRNGDDERIVILTAFAQMIALDAKTGKPVPAFGNEGRVDLTQGLRRPVDRDYYTATSPPVIVRGVIVVGSSVMDWWGRRLSPPGDVRGFDINTGRLLWTFHTVAQGEEPGVETWEKDSWKEAGNANVWAPMSADEELGYVYLPISTPTNDYYGGHRLGDGLYGESLVCLDVTSGRKVWHYQLVHHGLWDYDPPAAPNLIDVTVGGKRIRAVAQVTKQAFVYVFDRVTGQPVWPIEEQPVAASNVPGERASKTQPFPTKPAPIDIQGVRDEDLNDLTPEIHKEALDIASLYDHGPLFTPPSMRGTIQVPGTVGGASWAGAAIDPETGMLYVGTVRLPMLVTIRKPSPTESSYDFIGQARYLPGPRGLPLLKPPFGSILAIDMNSGEHRWRIPVGRSFAMGPVARLGIREQLGLPFRSWALVTKTVLIVVQMGYHGPPRFVPGANVPIRDLNNLDPHLWVYDKTSGEMLAEIELPANAAGAPMTYMAGGKQFIVFPVGGGPLVEELIAVSL
;
A
#
# COMPACT_ATOMS: atom_id res chain seq x y z
N MET A 1 -71.84 -17.72 46.37
CA MET A 1 -72.85 -18.17 45.40
C MET A 1 -72.52 -17.54 44.06
N ARG A 2 -72.31 -18.37 42.98
CA ARG A 2 -72.30 -18.10 41.55
C ARG A 2 -71.24 -17.09 41.13
N GLY A 3 -70.14 -17.34 40.38
CA GLY A 3 -69.98 -18.21 39.20
C GLY A 3 -70.07 -17.35 37.92
N ALA A 4 -68.94 -16.83 37.43
CA ALA A 4 -68.89 -16.21 36.13
C ALA A 4 -67.61 -16.69 35.38
N GLU A 5 -67.82 -17.48 34.35
CA GLU A 5 -66.81 -18.01 33.43
C GLU A 5 -66.34 -16.92 32.52
N TRP A 6 -65.00 -16.84 32.28
CA TRP A 6 -64.38 -16.01 31.25
C TRP A 6 -64.02 -16.89 30.03
N ARG A 7 -64.67 -16.60 28.91
CA ARG A 7 -64.35 -17.18 27.60
C ARG A 7 -63.20 -16.38 26.96
N TRP A 8 -62.13 -17.09 26.57
CA TRP A 8 -61.04 -16.53 25.80
C TRP A 8 -61.41 -16.55 24.31
N LEU A 9 -61.43 -15.37 23.63
CA LEU A 9 -61.43 -15.25 22.18
C LEU A 9 -59.97 -15.19 21.71
N THR A 10 -59.53 -16.22 20.97
CA THR A 10 -58.26 -16.24 20.24
C THR A 10 -58.44 -15.51 18.92
N LEU A 11 -57.80 -14.35 18.79
CA LEU A 11 -57.64 -13.66 17.50
C LEU A 11 -56.37 -14.19 16.81
N ALA A 12 -56.53 -14.92 15.70
CA ALA A 12 -55.45 -15.33 14.85
C ALA A 12 -55.09 -14.17 13.92
N ILE A 13 -53.92 -13.52 14.16
CA ILE A 13 -53.33 -12.57 13.23
C ILE A 13 -52.41 -13.35 12.30
N GLY A 14 -52.82 -13.51 11.04
CA GLY A 14 -52.01 -14.08 9.99
C GLY A 14 -50.91 -13.09 9.57
N ILE A 15 -49.65 -13.42 9.90
CA ILE A 15 -48.48 -12.72 9.37
C ILE A 15 -48.14 -13.37 8.02
N ALA A 16 -48.39 -12.66 6.93
CA ALA A 16 -47.89 -13.02 5.60
C ALA A 16 -46.38 -12.72 5.57
N LEU A 17 -45.55 -13.73 5.73
CA LEU A 17 -44.12 -13.64 5.41
C LEU A 17 -43.96 -13.53 3.88
N ALA A 18 -43.59 -12.35 3.40
CA ALA A 18 -43.09 -12.18 2.06
C ALA A 18 -41.71 -12.85 1.95
N LEU A 19 -41.65 -14.01 1.32
CA LEU A 19 -40.40 -14.66 0.92
C LEU A 19 -39.75 -13.83 -0.19
N LEU A 20 -38.77 -12.99 0.18
CA LEU A 20 -37.79 -12.46 -0.76
C LEU A 20 -36.88 -13.61 -1.21
N PRO A 21 -36.54 -13.74 -2.48
CA PRO A 21 -35.58 -14.75 -2.92
C PRO A 21 -34.23 -14.45 -2.30
N ALA A 22 -33.78 -15.32 -1.41
CA ALA A 22 -32.40 -15.35 -0.95
C ALA A 22 -31.52 -15.55 -2.20
N ALA A 23 -30.73 -14.55 -2.54
CA ALA A 23 -29.67 -14.69 -3.52
C ALA A 23 -28.81 -15.87 -3.08
N LEU A 24 -28.63 -16.85 -3.97
CA LEU A 24 -27.72 -17.98 -3.81
C LEU A 24 -26.28 -17.44 -3.71
N TYR A 25 -25.86 -17.04 -2.53
CA TYR A 25 -24.44 -16.98 -2.20
C TYR A 25 -23.99 -18.43 -2.06
N ALA A 26 -23.00 -18.83 -2.85
CA ALA A 26 -22.40 -20.14 -2.73
C ALA A 26 -21.92 -20.32 -1.28
N GLU A 27 -22.60 -21.17 -0.51
CA GLU A 27 -22.13 -21.59 0.81
C GLU A 27 -20.78 -22.25 0.62
N THR A 28 -19.72 -21.67 1.17
CA THR A 28 -18.41 -22.30 1.20
C THR A 28 -18.53 -23.57 2.02
N ILE A 29 -18.26 -24.71 1.40
CA ILE A 29 -18.20 -26.00 2.08
C ILE A 29 -17.14 -25.89 3.17
N PRO A 30 -17.45 -26.08 4.47
CA PRO A 30 -16.47 -26.01 5.55
C PRO A 30 -15.33 -27.00 5.28
N GLY A 31 -14.10 -26.48 5.14
CA GLY A 31 -12.88 -27.26 4.88
C GLY A 31 -12.38 -27.24 3.43
N ALA A 32 -13.07 -26.61 2.46
CA ALA A 32 -12.54 -26.38 1.13
C ALA A 32 -11.56 -25.18 1.16
N LEU A 33 -10.39 -25.33 0.50
CA LEU A 33 -9.46 -24.22 0.33
C LEU A 33 -10.09 -23.11 -0.53
N PRO A 34 -9.86 -21.80 -0.19
CA PRO A 34 -10.25 -20.70 -1.06
C PRO A 34 -9.73 -20.88 -2.49
N GLU A 35 -10.47 -20.39 -3.47
CA GLU A 35 -10.12 -20.54 -4.89
C GLU A 35 -8.74 -19.90 -5.19
N SER A 36 -8.44 -18.75 -4.59
CA SER A 36 -7.14 -18.09 -4.74
C SER A 36 -5.98 -18.96 -4.24
N VAL A 37 -6.18 -19.70 -3.14
CA VAL A 37 -5.16 -20.63 -2.59
C VAL A 37 -4.98 -21.85 -3.47
N LYS A 38 -6.06 -22.37 -4.05
CA LYS A 38 -5.98 -23.48 -5.02
C LYS A 38 -5.21 -23.07 -6.28
N ALA A 39 -5.55 -21.93 -6.86
CA ALA A 39 -4.88 -21.38 -8.03
C ALA A 39 -3.37 -21.18 -7.77
N LEU A 40 -3.02 -20.58 -6.62
CA LEU A 40 -1.63 -20.41 -6.22
C LEU A 40 -0.88 -21.75 -6.10
N SER A 41 -1.51 -22.78 -5.56
CA SER A 41 -0.92 -24.12 -5.45
C SER A 41 -0.70 -24.80 -6.80
N GLN A 42 -1.43 -24.38 -7.83
CA GLN A 42 -1.28 -24.83 -9.23
C GLN A 42 -0.26 -24.01 -10.02
N GLY A 43 0.39 -23.05 -9.39
CA GLY A 43 1.40 -22.21 -10.01
C GLY A 43 0.84 -20.96 -10.69
N GLU A 44 -0.38 -20.54 -10.36
CA GLU A 44 -0.97 -19.27 -10.76
C GLU A 44 -0.68 -18.16 -9.76
N TRP A 45 -1.07 -16.91 -10.11
CA TRP A 45 -0.95 -15.71 -9.24
C TRP A 45 -2.26 -14.91 -9.32
N PRO A 46 -3.32 -15.34 -8.61
CA PRO A 46 -4.69 -14.86 -8.86
C PRO A 46 -5.04 -13.52 -8.22
N ALA A 47 -4.21 -12.97 -7.32
CA ALA A 47 -4.44 -11.69 -6.65
C ALA A 47 -3.15 -10.85 -6.58
N TYR A 48 -3.26 -9.56 -6.29
CA TYR A 48 -2.15 -8.58 -6.23
C TYR A 48 -0.89 -9.09 -5.50
N ALA A 49 -1.06 -9.83 -4.41
CA ALA A 49 0.05 -10.35 -3.61
C ALA A 49 0.02 -11.89 -3.48
N GLY A 50 -0.40 -12.59 -4.54
CA GLY A 50 -0.58 -14.03 -4.62
C GLY A 50 -2.00 -14.46 -4.27
N THR A 51 -2.41 -14.18 -3.06
CA THR A 51 -3.79 -14.32 -2.57
C THR A 51 -4.23 -13.05 -1.86
N TYR A 52 -5.50 -12.97 -1.47
CA TYR A 52 -6.00 -11.86 -0.66
C TYR A 52 -5.42 -11.79 0.76
N ALA A 53 -4.70 -12.85 1.21
CA ALA A 53 -3.93 -12.80 2.46
C ALA A 53 -2.70 -11.87 2.39
N ALA A 54 -2.37 -11.37 1.20
CA ALA A 54 -1.26 -10.45 0.92
C ALA A 54 0.12 -10.98 1.36
N ALA A 55 0.33 -12.31 1.27
CA ALA A 55 1.57 -12.94 1.74
C ALA A 55 2.77 -12.73 0.80
N ARG A 56 2.57 -12.45 -0.49
CA ARG A 56 3.63 -12.47 -1.51
C ARG A 56 4.49 -13.72 -1.43
N TYR A 57 3.82 -14.83 -1.26
CA TYR A 57 4.39 -16.17 -1.16
C TYR A 57 3.93 -17.03 -2.33
N SER A 58 4.82 -17.89 -2.80
CA SER A 58 4.48 -18.97 -3.73
C SER A 58 5.09 -20.29 -3.27
N PRO A 59 4.36 -21.41 -3.32
CA PRO A 59 4.89 -22.73 -3.00
C PRO A 59 5.82 -23.28 -4.10
N LEU A 60 6.07 -22.55 -5.16
CA LEU A 60 6.96 -22.94 -6.25
C LEU A 60 8.39 -23.10 -5.77
N ALA A 61 9.09 -24.09 -6.33
CA ALA A 61 10.41 -24.52 -5.91
C ALA A 61 11.38 -24.82 -7.07
N GLN A 62 11.03 -24.50 -8.31
CA GLN A 62 11.91 -24.77 -9.45
C GLN A 62 13.17 -23.89 -9.41
N ILE A 63 13.04 -22.65 -8.94
CA ILE A 63 14.18 -21.77 -8.68
C ILE A 63 14.63 -22.01 -7.24
N ASP A 64 15.90 -22.40 -7.07
CA ASP A 64 16.48 -22.74 -5.76
C ASP A 64 17.93 -22.26 -5.63
N ARG A 65 18.58 -22.57 -4.49
CA ARG A 65 19.97 -22.21 -4.20
C ARG A 65 20.95 -22.72 -5.28
N SER A 66 20.69 -23.86 -5.88
CA SER A 66 21.63 -24.53 -6.80
C SER A 66 21.63 -23.92 -8.20
N ASN A 67 20.50 -23.32 -8.62
CA ASN A 67 20.28 -22.86 -9.98
C ASN A 67 20.01 -21.35 -10.13
N ALA A 68 19.84 -20.61 -9.04
CA ALA A 68 19.51 -19.17 -9.08
C ALA A 68 20.48 -18.33 -9.94
N LYS A 69 21.75 -18.72 -10.04
CA LYS A 69 22.74 -18.04 -10.91
C LYS A 69 22.46 -18.21 -12.41
N GLY A 70 21.61 -19.16 -12.81
CA GLY A 70 21.19 -19.38 -14.18
C GLY A 70 20.04 -18.47 -14.63
N LEU A 71 19.46 -17.68 -13.73
CA LEU A 71 18.37 -16.78 -14.05
C LEU A 71 18.80 -15.71 -15.06
N HIS A 72 17.92 -15.47 -16.03
CA HIS A 72 18.13 -14.45 -17.06
C HIS A 72 16.79 -13.87 -17.52
N VAL A 73 16.81 -12.71 -18.20
CA VAL A 73 15.61 -12.11 -18.79
C VAL A 73 15.13 -12.99 -19.94
N ALA A 74 13.97 -13.64 -19.76
CA ALA A 74 13.37 -14.54 -20.74
C ALA A 74 12.59 -13.79 -21.81
N TRP A 75 11.80 -12.78 -21.42
CA TRP A 75 11.08 -11.90 -22.34
C TRP A 75 10.83 -10.52 -21.71
N ARG A 76 10.50 -9.55 -22.57
CA ARG A 76 10.16 -8.17 -22.20
C ARG A 76 8.88 -7.77 -22.92
N TRP A 77 7.98 -7.11 -22.21
CA TRP A 77 6.76 -6.55 -22.76
C TRP A 77 6.73 -5.03 -22.57
N LYS A 78 6.78 -4.28 -23.66
CA LYS A 78 6.73 -2.82 -23.66
C LYS A 78 5.30 -2.34 -23.43
N SER A 79 5.10 -1.44 -22.46
CA SER A 79 3.78 -0.84 -22.18
C SER A 79 3.22 -0.12 -23.41
N PRO A 80 1.93 -0.33 -23.76
CA PRO A 80 1.26 0.41 -24.83
C PRO A 80 1.13 1.91 -24.53
N ASP A 81 1.26 2.35 -23.29
CA ASP A 81 1.30 3.76 -22.90
C ASP A 81 2.40 4.54 -23.62
N MET A 82 3.51 3.87 -23.96
CA MET A 82 4.65 4.52 -24.62
C MET A 82 4.28 5.10 -25.97
N ALA A 83 3.48 4.38 -26.77
CA ALA A 83 3.02 4.87 -28.07
C ALA A 83 2.06 6.07 -27.92
N ILE A 84 1.21 6.07 -26.87
CA ILE A 84 0.31 7.19 -26.58
C ILE A 84 1.10 8.44 -26.20
N LYS A 85 2.08 8.31 -25.29
CA LYS A 85 2.92 9.43 -24.83
C LYS A 85 3.76 10.01 -25.96
N GLU A 86 4.25 9.16 -26.87
CA GLU A 86 4.97 9.60 -28.07
C GLU A 86 4.06 10.38 -29.03
N ALA A 87 2.85 9.88 -29.29
CA ALA A 87 1.87 10.53 -30.17
C ALA A 87 1.25 11.78 -29.55
N LYS A 88 1.10 11.84 -28.21
CA LYS A 88 0.47 12.93 -27.46
C LYS A 88 1.34 13.35 -26.26
N PRO A 89 2.44 14.12 -26.47
CA PRO A 89 3.32 14.56 -25.39
C PRO A 89 2.64 15.37 -24.27
N SER A 90 1.45 15.96 -24.56
CA SER A 90 0.63 16.68 -23.57
C SER A 90 0.05 15.80 -22.47
N VAL A 91 0.01 14.47 -22.65
CA VAL A 91 -0.36 13.52 -21.60
C VAL A 91 0.62 13.57 -20.42
N GLY A 92 1.86 13.96 -20.69
CA GLY A 92 2.91 14.03 -19.68
C GLY A 92 3.53 12.67 -19.33
N PRO A 93 4.58 12.68 -18.51
CA PRO A 93 5.24 11.46 -18.07
C PRO A 93 4.40 10.74 -17.01
N SER A 94 4.53 9.42 -16.92
CA SER A 94 4.07 8.64 -15.78
C SER A 94 5.00 8.85 -14.59
N PHE A 95 4.45 8.72 -13.39
CA PHE A 95 5.29 8.55 -12.20
C PHE A 95 6.00 7.19 -12.28
N ALA A 96 5.24 6.10 -12.32
CA ALA A 96 5.74 4.75 -12.52
C ALA A 96 4.58 3.79 -12.90
N ASN A 97 4.88 2.73 -13.63
CA ASN A 97 3.97 1.59 -13.75
C ASN A 97 4.18 0.67 -12.54
N GLU A 98 3.37 0.84 -11.50
CA GLU A 98 3.47 0.09 -10.24
C GLU A 98 2.69 -1.24 -10.28
N SER A 99 2.17 -1.65 -11.43
CA SER A 99 1.27 -2.79 -11.57
C SER A 99 1.96 -4.12 -11.30
N THR A 100 1.46 -4.88 -10.32
CA THR A 100 1.77 -6.31 -10.21
C THR A 100 0.78 -7.08 -11.07
N PRO A 101 1.22 -7.82 -12.12
CA PRO A 101 0.32 -8.62 -12.93
C PRO A 101 -0.34 -9.75 -12.14
N LEU A 102 -1.51 -10.21 -12.62
CA LEU A 102 -2.10 -11.48 -12.21
C LEU A 102 -1.78 -12.54 -13.27
N MET A 103 -1.65 -13.81 -12.88
CA MET A 103 -1.53 -14.90 -13.84
C MET A 103 -2.62 -15.95 -13.58
N ILE A 104 -3.50 -16.14 -14.56
CA ILE A 104 -4.61 -17.06 -14.52
C ILE A 104 -4.76 -17.73 -15.90
N GLY A 105 -4.84 -19.05 -15.93
CA GLY A 105 -5.11 -19.82 -17.15
C GLY A 105 -4.06 -19.60 -18.25
N GLY A 106 -2.80 -19.32 -17.90
CA GLY A 106 -1.72 -19.05 -18.86
C GLY A 106 -1.69 -17.62 -19.43
N LEU A 107 -2.55 -16.72 -18.95
CA LEU A 107 -2.55 -15.30 -19.30
C LEU A 107 -2.14 -14.43 -18.12
N LEU A 108 -1.32 -13.42 -18.41
CA LEU A 108 -1.03 -12.32 -17.50
C LEU A 108 -2.04 -11.20 -17.75
N TYR A 109 -2.65 -10.72 -16.68
CA TYR A 109 -3.51 -9.53 -16.70
C TYR A 109 -2.82 -8.40 -15.95
N THR A 110 -2.61 -7.28 -16.60
CA THR A 110 -1.93 -6.12 -16.01
C THR A 110 -2.64 -4.82 -16.36
N SER A 111 -2.50 -3.83 -15.49
CA SER A 111 -2.82 -2.44 -15.84
C SER A 111 -1.56 -1.69 -16.27
N THR A 112 -1.75 -0.55 -16.93
CA THR A 112 -0.67 0.39 -17.23
C THR A 112 -0.84 1.69 -16.44
N SER A 113 0.14 2.58 -16.48
CA SER A 113 0.09 3.89 -15.81
C SER A 113 -1.12 4.73 -16.27
N LEU A 114 -1.47 4.66 -17.57
CA LEU A 114 -2.65 5.35 -18.14
C LEU A 114 -3.96 4.57 -17.94
N SER A 115 -3.97 3.60 -17.01
CA SER A 115 -5.12 2.74 -16.71
C SER A 115 -5.63 1.90 -17.89
N GLN A 116 -4.79 1.59 -18.90
CA GLN A 116 -5.10 0.55 -19.86
C GLN A 116 -5.04 -0.82 -19.18
N VAL A 117 -5.73 -1.82 -19.73
CA VAL A 117 -5.66 -3.22 -19.28
C VAL A 117 -5.16 -4.08 -20.42
N ALA A 118 -4.18 -4.92 -20.18
CA ALA A 118 -3.66 -5.86 -21.15
C ALA A 118 -3.75 -7.31 -20.66
N ALA A 119 -4.06 -8.23 -21.58
CA ALA A 119 -3.83 -9.66 -21.42
C ALA A 119 -2.63 -10.06 -22.29
N ILE A 120 -1.70 -10.78 -21.67
CA ILE A 120 -0.41 -11.15 -22.25
C ILE A 120 -0.23 -12.66 -22.06
N ASP A 121 0.27 -13.35 -23.07
CA ASP A 121 0.65 -14.75 -22.95
C ASP A 121 1.78 -14.91 -21.92
N ALA A 122 1.55 -15.73 -20.91
CA ALA A 122 2.45 -15.86 -19.77
C ALA A 122 3.80 -16.52 -20.12
N ALA A 123 3.87 -17.34 -21.19
CA ALA A 123 5.10 -18.01 -21.59
C ALA A 123 5.96 -17.17 -22.54
N SER A 124 5.33 -16.40 -23.45
CA SER A 124 6.02 -15.67 -24.51
C SER A 124 6.09 -14.16 -24.35
N GLY A 125 5.23 -13.56 -23.51
CA GLY A 125 5.11 -12.10 -23.41
C GLY A 125 4.32 -11.46 -24.56
N GLU A 126 3.67 -12.26 -25.43
CA GLU A 126 2.86 -11.74 -26.54
C GLU A 126 1.54 -11.16 -26.07
N THR A 127 1.18 -9.97 -26.57
CA THR A 127 -0.11 -9.34 -26.27
C THR A 127 -1.26 -10.12 -26.92
N ARG A 128 -2.27 -10.49 -26.13
CA ARG A 128 -3.50 -11.12 -26.61
C ARG A 128 -4.58 -10.07 -26.90
N TRP A 129 -4.77 -9.13 -25.98
CA TRP A 129 -5.64 -7.97 -26.18
C TRP A 129 -5.21 -6.81 -25.28
N VAL A 130 -5.60 -5.59 -25.67
CA VAL A 130 -5.46 -4.37 -24.86
C VAL A 130 -6.80 -3.65 -24.87
N TYR A 131 -7.26 -3.24 -23.70
CA TYR A 131 -8.39 -2.35 -23.52
C TYR A 131 -7.89 -0.96 -23.10
N ASP A 132 -8.25 0.07 -23.85
CA ASP A 132 -7.92 1.47 -23.57
C ASP A 132 -9.17 2.25 -23.17
N PRO A 133 -9.33 2.64 -21.88
CA PRO A 133 -10.44 3.47 -21.44
C PRO A 133 -10.36 4.93 -21.88
N LYS A 134 -9.25 5.36 -22.48
CA LYS A 134 -8.95 6.71 -23.00
C LYS A 134 -9.12 7.83 -21.95
N ILE A 135 -8.80 7.53 -20.70
CA ILE A 135 -8.96 8.50 -19.59
C ILE A 135 -8.08 9.74 -19.74
N TYR A 136 -6.98 9.63 -20.46
CA TYR A 136 -6.07 10.74 -20.76
C TYR A 136 -6.65 11.75 -21.77
N GLU A 137 -7.81 11.47 -22.37
CA GLU A 137 -8.54 12.37 -23.29
C GLU A 137 -9.62 13.19 -22.59
N ASN A 138 -9.79 13.07 -21.28
CA ASN A 138 -10.87 13.70 -20.52
C ASN A 138 -10.75 15.22 -20.29
N GLY A 139 -9.63 15.84 -20.65
CA GLY A 139 -9.38 17.27 -20.50
C GLY A 139 -9.09 17.76 -19.07
N ILE A 140 -9.02 16.86 -18.08
CA ILE A 140 -8.73 17.20 -16.68
C ILE A 140 -7.23 17.44 -16.44
N GLY A 141 -6.37 16.82 -17.24
CA GLY A 141 -4.91 16.88 -17.07
C GLY A 141 -4.36 15.70 -16.29
N LEU A 142 -3.34 15.93 -15.45
CA LEU A 142 -2.75 14.88 -14.64
C LEU A 142 -3.67 14.51 -13.45
N PRO A 143 -3.75 13.22 -13.10
CA PRO A 143 -4.43 12.79 -11.88
C PRO A 143 -3.81 13.42 -10.62
N ALA A 144 -4.61 13.56 -9.57
CA ALA A 144 -4.17 14.06 -8.28
C ALA A 144 -2.96 13.30 -7.71
N ASN A 145 -2.28 13.92 -6.77
CA ASN A 145 -1.10 13.40 -6.05
C ASN A 145 0.11 13.15 -6.97
N LEU A 146 0.33 11.91 -7.40
CA LEU A 146 1.54 11.50 -8.11
C LEU A 146 1.38 11.45 -9.64
N GLY A 147 0.23 11.87 -10.19
CA GLY A 147 -0.03 11.80 -11.64
C GLY A 147 -0.34 10.36 -12.09
N TRP A 148 0.12 10.00 -13.30
CA TRP A 148 -0.16 8.70 -13.89
C TRP A 148 0.57 7.58 -13.18
N LEU A 149 -0.14 6.79 -12.38
CA LEU A 149 0.34 5.56 -11.77
C LEU A 149 -0.82 4.57 -11.55
N HIS A 150 -0.52 3.29 -11.57
CA HIS A 150 -1.52 2.26 -11.26
C HIS A 150 -0.85 1.00 -10.72
N ARG A 151 -1.50 0.29 -9.75
CA ARG A 151 -0.90 -0.85 -9.04
C ARG A 151 -1.42 -2.22 -9.46
N GLY A 152 -2.43 -2.30 -10.33
CA GLY A 152 -2.92 -3.58 -10.84
C GLY A 152 -4.43 -3.66 -11.00
N VAL A 153 -4.89 -4.85 -11.33
CA VAL A 153 -6.30 -5.21 -11.55
C VAL A 153 -6.74 -6.29 -10.58
N ALA A 154 -8.04 -6.52 -10.46
CA ALA A 154 -8.57 -7.68 -9.75
C ALA A 154 -9.25 -8.64 -10.74
N TYR A 155 -9.18 -9.94 -10.44
CA TYR A 155 -9.82 -11.02 -11.20
C TYR A 155 -10.94 -11.65 -10.38
N TRP A 156 -12.00 -12.04 -11.06
CA TRP A 156 -13.11 -12.78 -10.48
C TRP A 156 -13.65 -13.79 -11.47
N ARG A 157 -14.11 -14.94 -10.96
CA ARG A 157 -14.71 -16.00 -11.76
C ARG A 157 -15.92 -16.60 -11.06
N ASN A 158 -16.95 -16.91 -11.86
CA ASN A 158 -18.08 -17.75 -11.47
C ASN A 158 -18.49 -18.61 -12.67
N GLY A 159 -18.07 -19.87 -12.67
CA GLY A 159 -18.22 -20.76 -13.83
C GLY A 159 -17.46 -20.21 -15.05
N ASP A 160 -18.18 -19.97 -16.14
CA ASP A 160 -17.61 -19.42 -17.39
C ASP A 160 -17.56 -17.89 -17.44
N ASP A 161 -18.20 -17.21 -16.49
CA ASP A 161 -18.12 -15.74 -16.34
C ASP A 161 -16.82 -15.39 -15.62
N GLU A 162 -15.88 -14.82 -16.37
CA GLU A 162 -14.57 -14.40 -15.88
C GLU A 162 -14.38 -12.90 -16.14
N ARG A 163 -14.03 -12.13 -15.10
CA ARG A 163 -13.95 -10.68 -15.17
C ARG A 163 -12.65 -10.14 -14.66
N ILE A 164 -12.15 -9.09 -15.34
CA ILE A 164 -11.09 -8.21 -14.86
C ILE A 164 -11.74 -6.90 -14.43
N VAL A 165 -11.48 -6.47 -13.20
CA VAL A 165 -11.97 -5.20 -12.67
C VAL A 165 -10.81 -4.25 -12.47
N ILE A 166 -10.92 -3.05 -13.05
CA ILE A 166 -9.95 -1.97 -12.88
C ILE A 166 -10.62 -0.73 -12.27
N LEU A 167 -9.89 -0.03 -11.42
CA LEU A 167 -10.22 1.31 -10.92
C LEU A 167 -9.33 2.30 -11.64
N THR A 168 -9.87 3.22 -12.42
CA THR A 168 -9.05 4.17 -13.19
C THR A 168 -8.60 5.37 -12.36
N ALA A 169 -7.57 6.05 -12.84
CA ALA A 169 -7.02 7.26 -12.20
C ALA A 169 -8.05 8.40 -12.03
N PHE A 170 -9.17 8.41 -12.76
CA PHE A 170 -10.26 9.38 -12.58
C PHE A 170 -11.52 8.74 -12.01
N ALA A 171 -11.33 7.78 -11.09
CA ALA A 171 -12.38 7.18 -10.29
C ALA A 171 -13.54 6.56 -11.09
N GLN A 172 -13.21 5.82 -12.15
CA GLN A 172 -14.14 4.90 -12.79
C GLN A 172 -13.79 3.46 -12.43
N MET A 173 -14.78 2.66 -12.11
CA MET A 173 -14.64 1.21 -12.00
C MET A 173 -15.16 0.58 -13.29
N ILE A 174 -14.36 -0.27 -13.92
CA ILE A 174 -14.67 -0.93 -15.19
C ILE A 174 -14.53 -2.43 -15.02
N ALA A 175 -15.57 -3.18 -15.45
CA ALA A 175 -15.52 -4.64 -15.52
C ALA A 175 -15.37 -5.07 -16.98
N LEU A 176 -14.33 -5.87 -17.25
CA LEU A 176 -14.04 -6.43 -18.57
C LEU A 176 -14.22 -7.95 -18.54
N ASP A 177 -14.74 -8.51 -19.62
CA ASP A 177 -14.66 -9.95 -19.89
C ASP A 177 -13.19 -10.34 -20.02
N ALA A 178 -12.72 -11.26 -19.20
CA ALA A 178 -11.29 -11.61 -19.11
C ALA A 178 -10.75 -12.23 -20.41
N LYS A 179 -11.59 -12.95 -21.18
CA LYS A 179 -11.19 -13.64 -22.43
C LYS A 179 -11.02 -12.67 -23.59
N THR A 180 -11.85 -11.61 -23.63
CA THR A 180 -11.95 -10.72 -24.79
C THR A 180 -11.48 -9.30 -24.56
N GLY A 181 -11.33 -8.86 -23.30
CA GLY A 181 -11.02 -7.49 -22.93
C GLY A 181 -12.15 -6.50 -23.17
N LYS A 182 -13.36 -6.96 -23.51
CA LYS A 182 -14.52 -6.09 -23.75
C LYS A 182 -15.22 -5.73 -22.45
N PRO A 183 -15.75 -4.50 -22.29
CA PRO A 183 -16.61 -4.16 -21.17
C PRO A 183 -17.80 -5.10 -21.04
N VAL A 184 -18.16 -5.48 -19.80
CA VAL A 184 -19.32 -6.34 -19.49
C VAL A 184 -20.58 -5.47 -19.48
N PRO A 185 -21.50 -5.55 -20.47
CA PRO A 185 -22.58 -4.58 -20.62
C PRO A 185 -23.56 -4.53 -19.43
N ALA A 186 -23.74 -5.66 -18.73
CA ALA A 186 -24.63 -5.75 -17.57
C ALA A 186 -24.07 -5.09 -16.29
N PHE A 187 -22.79 -4.68 -16.30
CA PHE A 187 -22.13 -4.06 -15.16
C PHE A 187 -22.24 -2.53 -15.25
N GLY A 188 -22.94 -1.91 -14.29
CA GLY A 188 -23.16 -0.47 -14.24
C GLY A 188 -23.80 0.10 -15.51
N ASN A 189 -23.18 1.14 -16.05
CA ASN A 189 -23.57 1.70 -17.35
C ASN A 189 -22.57 1.21 -18.43
N GLU A 190 -22.96 0.23 -19.23
CA GLU A 190 -22.15 -0.35 -20.32
C GLU A 190 -20.75 -0.79 -19.86
N GLY A 191 -20.68 -1.48 -18.72
CA GLY A 191 -19.42 -2.01 -18.15
C GLY A 191 -18.71 -1.05 -17.21
N ARG A 192 -19.31 0.10 -16.84
CA ARG A 192 -18.67 1.17 -16.07
C ARG A 192 -19.53 1.66 -14.90
N VAL A 193 -18.86 1.98 -13.79
CA VAL A 193 -19.45 2.68 -12.63
C VAL A 193 -18.62 3.92 -12.33
N ASP A 194 -19.29 5.06 -12.21
CA ASP A 194 -18.68 6.32 -11.78
C ASP A 194 -18.56 6.36 -10.25
N LEU A 195 -17.35 6.23 -9.74
CA LEU A 195 -17.08 6.21 -8.30
C LEU A 195 -17.19 7.60 -7.63
N THR A 196 -17.36 8.68 -8.35
CA THR A 196 -17.68 9.99 -7.77
C THR A 196 -19.14 10.10 -7.37
N GLN A 197 -20.00 9.22 -7.87
CA GLN A 197 -21.41 9.18 -7.51
C GLN A 197 -21.62 8.43 -6.19
N GLY A 198 -22.65 8.86 -5.43
CA GLY A 198 -23.00 8.25 -4.15
C GLY A 198 -22.07 8.59 -2.99
N LEU A 199 -21.14 9.52 -3.17
CA LEU A 199 -20.35 10.10 -2.08
C LEU A 199 -21.20 11.11 -1.29
N ARG A 200 -20.92 11.26 0.01
CA ARG A 200 -21.64 12.18 0.91
C ARG A 200 -21.56 13.67 0.51
N ARG A 201 -20.64 14.03 -0.39
CA ARG A 201 -20.53 15.36 -0.99
C ARG A 201 -19.98 15.26 -2.42
N PRO A 202 -20.26 16.25 -3.30
CA PRO A 202 -19.64 16.32 -4.61
C PRO A 202 -18.12 16.45 -4.51
N VAL A 203 -17.41 15.86 -5.45
CA VAL A 203 -15.94 15.88 -5.50
C VAL A 203 -15.44 16.34 -6.86
N ASP A 204 -14.35 17.09 -6.86
CA ASP A 204 -13.62 17.40 -8.08
C ASP A 204 -12.79 16.18 -8.50
N ARG A 205 -12.87 15.78 -9.77
CA ARG A 205 -12.20 14.57 -10.28
C ARG A 205 -10.68 14.68 -10.29
N ASP A 206 -10.13 15.88 -10.28
CA ASP A 206 -8.69 16.14 -10.12
C ASP A 206 -8.21 15.98 -8.67
N TYR A 207 -9.13 15.85 -7.69
CA TYR A 207 -8.84 15.61 -6.27
C TYR A 207 -9.18 14.19 -5.79
N TYR A 208 -9.89 13.40 -6.60
CA TYR A 208 -10.38 12.07 -6.21
C TYR A 208 -10.01 11.03 -7.25
N THR A 209 -9.11 10.13 -6.90
CA THR A 209 -8.54 9.11 -7.78
C THR A 209 -8.67 7.71 -7.20
N ALA A 210 -8.28 6.70 -7.97
CA ALA A 210 -8.11 5.34 -7.48
C ALA A 210 -6.86 4.74 -8.15
N THR A 211 -5.92 4.26 -7.35
CA THR A 211 -4.60 3.83 -7.82
C THR A 211 -4.27 2.36 -7.51
N SER A 212 -5.00 1.74 -6.58
CA SER A 212 -4.79 0.35 -6.17
C SER A 212 -5.92 -0.56 -6.65
N PRO A 213 -5.65 -1.85 -6.91
CA PRO A 213 -6.69 -2.78 -7.31
C PRO A 213 -7.73 -2.97 -6.22
N PRO A 214 -9.01 -3.20 -6.57
CA PRO A 214 -10.03 -3.57 -5.60
C PRO A 214 -9.81 -4.99 -5.07
N VAL A 215 -10.44 -5.32 -3.94
CA VAL A 215 -10.54 -6.68 -3.41
C VAL A 215 -11.91 -7.23 -3.77
N ILE A 216 -11.98 -8.47 -4.28
CA ILE A 216 -13.24 -9.12 -4.64
C ILE A 216 -13.41 -10.40 -3.83
N VAL A 217 -14.30 -10.38 -2.85
CA VAL A 217 -14.58 -11.53 -1.97
C VAL A 217 -16.09 -11.69 -1.83
N ARG A 218 -16.57 -12.92 -1.91
CA ARG A 218 -18.00 -13.27 -1.78
C ARG A 218 -18.92 -12.45 -2.70
N GLY A 219 -18.45 -12.16 -3.93
CA GLY A 219 -19.22 -11.40 -4.91
C GLY A 219 -19.31 -9.90 -4.63
N VAL A 220 -18.56 -9.39 -3.67
CA VAL A 220 -18.48 -7.96 -3.36
C VAL A 220 -17.14 -7.39 -3.80
N ILE A 221 -17.17 -6.31 -4.59
CA ILE A 221 -15.99 -5.52 -4.96
C ILE A 221 -15.81 -4.43 -3.89
N VAL A 222 -14.75 -4.52 -3.11
CA VAL A 222 -14.40 -3.50 -2.10
C VAL A 222 -13.45 -2.47 -2.72
N VAL A 223 -13.85 -1.21 -2.67
CA VAL A 223 -13.18 -0.09 -3.35
C VAL A 223 -12.73 0.95 -2.34
N GLY A 224 -11.44 1.27 -2.35
CA GLY A 224 -10.85 2.43 -1.70
C GLY A 224 -10.69 3.61 -2.68
N SER A 225 -9.99 4.64 -2.26
CA SER A 225 -9.70 5.82 -3.08
C SER A 225 -8.35 6.42 -2.72
N SER A 226 -7.83 7.31 -3.57
CA SER A 226 -6.68 8.16 -3.29
C SER A 226 -7.12 9.61 -3.45
N VAL A 227 -7.13 10.35 -2.36
CA VAL A 227 -7.57 11.75 -2.30
C VAL A 227 -6.34 12.65 -2.23
N MET A 228 -6.38 13.79 -2.91
CA MET A 228 -5.32 14.78 -2.81
C MET A 228 -5.27 15.39 -1.41
N ASP A 229 -4.10 15.42 -0.79
CA ASP A 229 -3.90 15.73 0.62
C ASP A 229 -2.89 16.86 0.91
N TRP A 230 -2.00 17.21 -0.04
CA TRP A 230 -0.87 18.11 0.22
C TRP A 230 -1.26 19.56 0.55
N TRP A 231 -2.19 20.15 -0.20
CA TRP A 231 -2.65 21.54 -0.02
C TRP A 231 -4.16 21.62 0.05
N GLY A 232 -4.76 20.62 0.61
CA GLY A 232 -6.19 20.38 0.59
C GLY A 232 -7.03 21.60 0.99
N ARG A 233 -8.31 21.49 0.69
CA ARG A 233 -9.34 22.40 1.16
C ARG A 233 -9.93 21.84 2.45
N ARG A 234 -10.42 22.70 3.35
CA ARG A 234 -11.11 22.25 4.57
C ARG A 234 -12.24 21.27 4.24
N LEU A 235 -13.02 21.59 3.20
CA LEU A 235 -14.04 20.68 2.67
C LEU A 235 -13.37 19.65 1.74
N SER A 236 -12.68 18.69 2.32
CA SER A 236 -11.94 17.67 1.59
C SER A 236 -12.84 16.56 1.07
N PRO A 237 -12.55 15.94 -0.10
CA PRO A 237 -13.27 14.76 -0.56
C PRO A 237 -13.31 13.64 0.48
N PRO A 238 -14.45 12.92 0.63
CA PRO A 238 -14.50 11.77 1.54
C PRO A 238 -13.66 10.61 1.01
N GLY A 239 -12.93 9.94 1.91
CA GLY A 239 -12.16 8.74 1.60
C GLY A 239 -12.92 7.44 1.84
N ASP A 240 -14.25 7.49 1.88
CA ASP A 240 -15.12 6.39 2.26
C ASP A 240 -14.84 5.11 1.45
N VAL A 241 -14.86 3.95 2.13
CA VAL A 241 -14.73 2.64 1.50
C VAL A 241 -16.10 2.09 1.15
N ARG A 242 -16.23 1.53 -0.05
CA ARG A 242 -17.53 1.09 -0.57
C ARG A 242 -17.48 -0.32 -1.12
N GLY A 243 -18.57 -1.07 -0.91
CA GLY A 243 -18.77 -2.39 -1.49
C GLY A 243 -19.77 -2.34 -2.64
N PHE A 244 -19.44 -2.99 -3.76
CA PHE A 244 -20.28 -3.06 -4.94
C PHE A 244 -20.53 -4.52 -5.33
N ASP A 245 -21.70 -4.80 -5.89
CA ASP A 245 -22.04 -6.11 -6.43
C ASP A 245 -21.23 -6.40 -7.71
N ILE A 246 -20.54 -7.54 -7.77
CA ILE A 246 -19.67 -7.90 -8.91
C ILE A 246 -20.46 -8.12 -10.20
N ASN A 247 -21.73 -8.53 -10.13
CA ASN A 247 -22.53 -8.85 -11.30
C ASN A 247 -23.09 -7.59 -11.95
N THR A 248 -23.52 -6.63 -11.14
CA THR A 248 -24.28 -5.45 -11.58
C THR A 248 -23.57 -4.12 -11.42
N GLY A 249 -22.50 -4.05 -10.61
CA GLY A 249 -21.86 -2.77 -10.26
C GLY A 249 -22.70 -1.90 -9.30
N ARG A 250 -23.79 -2.41 -8.75
CA ARG A 250 -24.64 -1.68 -7.80
C ARG A 250 -23.95 -1.50 -6.46
N LEU A 251 -23.98 -0.30 -5.89
CA LEU A 251 -23.52 -0.02 -4.53
C LEU A 251 -24.34 -0.83 -3.52
N LEU A 252 -23.66 -1.59 -2.66
CA LEU A 252 -24.24 -2.40 -1.60
C LEU A 252 -24.17 -1.72 -0.25
N TRP A 253 -23.00 -1.15 0.07
CA TRP A 253 -22.76 -0.49 1.35
C TRP A 253 -21.65 0.57 1.23
N THR A 254 -21.64 1.51 2.19
CA THR A 254 -20.59 2.50 2.39
C THR A 254 -20.14 2.45 3.85
N PHE A 255 -18.82 2.41 4.07
CA PHE A 255 -18.19 2.62 5.36
C PHE A 255 -17.58 4.02 5.39
N HIS A 256 -18.04 4.87 6.31
CA HIS A 256 -17.50 6.21 6.48
C HIS A 256 -16.18 6.16 7.25
N THR A 257 -15.09 6.50 6.60
CA THR A 257 -13.74 6.54 7.20
C THR A 257 -13.55 7.74 8.13
N VAL A 258 -14.34 8.78 7.95
CA VAL A 258 -14.60 9.86 8.92
C VAL A 258 -16.04 9.68 9.40
N ALA A 259 -16.22 9.27 10.65
CA ALA A 259 -17.53 8.97 11.23
C ALA A 259 -18.51 10.14 11.07
N GLN A 260 -19.79 9.84 10.80
CA GLN A 260 -20.82 10.82 10.46
C GLN A 260 -22.01 10.80 11.41
N GLY A 261 -22.56 11.96 11.72
CA GLY A 261 -23.82 12.09 12.45
C GLY A 261 -23.77 11.47 13.85
N GLU A 262 -24.43 10.32 14.02
CA GLU A 262 -24.49 9.57 15.29
C GLU A 262 -23.64 8.27 15.24
N GLU A 263 -22.83 8.08 14.20
CA GLU A 263 -21.98 6.89 14.08
C GLU A 263 -20.93 6.84 15.19
N PRO A 264 -20.59 5.65 15.70
CA PRO A 264 -19.50 5.48 16.65
C PRO A 264 -18.19 6.03 16.11
N GLY A 265 -17.50 6.86 16.89
CA GLY A 265 -16.28 7.54 16.48
C GLY A 265 -16.45 9.03 16.19
N VAL A 266 -17.69 9.52 15.97
CA VAL A 266 -17.95 10.94 15.73
C VAL A 266 -17.54 11.82 16.91
N GLU A 267 -17.62 11.30 18.14
CA GLU A 267 -17.22 11.94 19.37
C GLU A 267 -15.72 12.24 19.45
N THR A 268 -14.90 11.60 18.60
CA THR A 268 -13.46 11.83 18.50
C THR A 268 -13.09 13.04 17.65
N TRP A 269 -14.07 13.70 17.03
CA TRP A 269 -13.93 14.89 16.19
C TRP A 269 -14.48 16.11 16.91
N GLU A 270 -13.62 16.91 17.54
CA GLU A 270 -14.06 18.08 18.29
C GLU A 270 -14.68 19.15 17.38
N LYS A 271 -15.64 19.91 17.96
CA LYS A 271 -16.32 21.04 17.29
C LYS A 271 -16.96 20.67 15.95
N ASP A 272 -17.48 19.46 15.84
CA ASP A 272 -18.10 18.94 14.61
C ASP A 272 -17.20 18.97 13.37
N SER A 273 -15.88 18.93 13.55
CA SER A 273 -14.92 19.01 12.43
C SER A 273 -15.07 17.87 11.43
N TRP A 274 -15.72 16.75 11.80
CA TRP A 274 -16.10 15.67 10.89
C TRP A 274 -16.97 16.14 9.72
N LYS A 275 -17.71 17.26 9.86
CA LYS A 275 -18.55 17.81 8.79
C LYS A 275 -17.75 18.32 7.60
N GLU A 276 -16.53 18.81 7.84
CA GLU A 276 -15.62 19.34 6.82
C GLU A 276 -14.49 18.36 6.49
N ALA A 277 -14.05 17.57 7.46
CA ALA A 277 -12.95 16.63 7.32
C ALA A 277 -13.22 15.62 6.19
N GLY A 278 -12.16 15.23 5.52
CA GLY A 278 -12.16 14.24 4.47
C GLY A 278 -10.80 13.58 4.38
N ASN A 279 -10.45 13.05 3.21
CA ASN A 279 -9.36 12.10 3.07
C ASN A 279 -9.61 10.89 3.98
N ALA A 280 -8.66 10.47 4.83
CA ALA A 280 -8.77 9.23 5.58
C ALA A 280 -9.15 8.07 4.64
N ASN A 281 -8.55 8.03 3.47
CA ASN A 281 -8.88 7.09 2.40
C ASN A 281 -8.12 5.77 2.56
N VAL A 282 -8.42 4.80 1.67
CA VAL A 282 -7.64 3.58 1.50
C VAL A 282 -7.01 3.59 0.12
N TRP A 283 -5.85 4.26 0.02
CA TRP A 283 -5.05 4.30 -1.21
C TRP A 283 -4.11 3.09 -1.35
N ALA A 284 -3.70 2.52 -0.22
CA ALA A 284 -2.89 1.31 -0.19
C ALA A 284 -3.70 0.09 -0.62
N PRO A 285 -3.07 -0.98 -1.15
CA PRO A 285 -3.76 -2.24 -1.34
C PRO A 285 -4.34 -2.78 -0.03
N MET A 286 -5.47 -3.45 -0.14
CA MET A 286 -6.17 -4.10 0.97
C MET A 286 -5.87 -5.59 1.01
N SER A 287 -6.19 -6.24 2.13
CA SER A 287 -6.22 -7.70 2.25
C SER A 287 -7.57 -8.20 2.74
N ALA A 288 -7.84 -9.49 2.53
CA ALA A 288 -9.07 -10.12 2.98
C ALA A 288 -8.86 -11.57 3.40
N ASP A 289 -9.64 -12.00 4.37
CA ASP A 289 -9.79 -13.40 4.75
C ASP A 289 -11.04 -13.95 4.05
N GLU A 290 -10.85 -14.76 3.00
CA GLU A 290 -11.93 -15.31 2.16
C GLU A 290 -12.83 -16.28 2.97
N GLU A 291 -12.25 -16.98 3.94
CA GLU A 291 -12.98 -17.92 4.81
C GLU A 291 -13.87 -17.17 5.81
N LEU A 292 -13.34 -16.17 6.50
CA LEU A 292 -14.11 -15.32 7.43
C LEU A 292 -15.06 -14.38 6.70
N GLY A 293 -14.72 -13.97 5.46
CA GLY A 293 -15.40 -12.92 4.73
C GLY A 293 -15.11 -11.54 5.31
N TYR A 294 -13.89 -11.33 5.79
CA TYR A 294 -13.43 -10.06 6.35
C TYR A 294 -12.48 -9.36 5.39
N VAL A 295 -12.57 -8.04 5.33
CA VAL A 295 -11.60 -7.18 4.65
C VAL A 295 -10.91 -6.27 5.65
N TYR A 296 -9.60 -6.08 5.48
CA TYR A 296 -8.74 -5.28 6.36
C TYR A 296 -8.28 -4.03 5.62
N LEU A 297 -8.65 -2.87 6.17
CA LEU A 297 -8.50 -1.56 5.57
C LEU A 297 -7.39 -0.77 6.26
N PRO A 298 -6.28 -0.47 5.59
CA PRO A 298 -5.26 0.45 6.07
C PRO A 298 -5.69 1.90 5.77
N ILE A 299 -6.41 2.53 6.69
CA ILE A 299 -6.98 3.87 6.51
C ILE A 299 -5.92 4.95 6.74
N SER A 300 -5.78 5.88 5.80
CA SER A 300 -4.79 6.96 5.79
C SER A 300 -5.10 8.11 6.75
N THR A 301 -4.19 9.09 6.79
CA THR A 301 -4.32 10.35 7.55
C THR A 301 -5.48 11.19 7.01
N PRO A 302 -6.29 11.82 7.86
CA PRO A 302 -7.23 12.87 7.43
C PRO A 302 -6.46 14.13 6.98
N THR A 303 -6.94 14.83 5.95
CA THR A 303 -6.33 16.08 5.50
C THR A 303 -6.39 17.14 6.61
N ASN A 304 -5.40 17.88 6.88
CA ASN A 304 -4.07 18.08 6.31
C ASN A 304 -3.05 17.19 7.06
N ASP A 305 -2.06 16.62 6.37
CA ASP A 305 -1.16 15.60 6.91
C ASP A 305 -0.26 16.06 8.06
N TYR A 306 0.08 17.37 8.12
CA TYR A 306 1.06 17.90 9.05
C TYR A 306 0.51 18.94 10.02
N TYR A 307 -0.77 19.29 9.88
CA TYR A 307 -1.46 20.25 10.75
C TYR A 307 -2.92 19.85 10.93
N GLY A 308 -3.32 19.60 12.17
CA GLY A 308 -4.65 19.16 12.56
C GLY A 308 -5.45 20.16 13.38
N GLY A 309 -5.01 21.43 13.55
CA GLY A 309 -5.70 22.41 14.38
C GLY A 309 -7.15 22.71 13.99
N HIS A 310 -7.55 22.36 12.77
CA HIS A 310 -8.95 22.44 12.28
C HIS A 310 -9.76 21.15 12.55
N ARG A 311 -9.13 20.06 12.96
CA ARG A 311 -9.73 18.72 13.20
C ARG A 311 -9.27 18.11 14.52
N LEU A 312 -9.35 18.88 15.60
CA LEU A 312 -8.92 18.45 16.93
C LEU A 312 -9.66 17.19 17.40
N GLY A 313 -9.04 16.42 18.26
CA GLY A 313 -9.47 15.11 18.73
C GLY A 313 -8.71 13.99 18.00
N ASP A 314 -8.95 12.72 18.39
CA ASP A 314 -8.21 11.58 17.85
C ASP A 314 -8.58 11.24 16.39
N GLY A 315 -9.77 11.66 15.92
CA GLY A 315 -10.13 11.66 14.49
C GLY A 315 -10.41 10.27 13.91
N LEU A 316 -11.25 9.44 14.54
CA LEU A 316 -11.58 8.10 14.02
C LEU A 316 -12.34 8.18 12.68
N TYR A 317 -11.97 7.35 11.72
CA TYR A 317 -11.03 6.21 11.72
C TYR A 317 -9.70 6.52 11.00
N GLY A 318 -9.24 7.78 11.00
CA GLY A 318 -7.93 8.13 10.44
C GLY A 318 -6.80 7.29 11.05
N GLU A 319 -5.80 6.93 10.23
CA GLU A 319 -4.59 6.18 10.60
C GLU A 319 -4.88 4.91 11.40
N SER A 320 -5.90 4.17 10.97
CA SER A 320 -6.39 2.96 11.64
C SER A 320 -6.29 1.73 10.74
N LEU A 321 -6.10 0.58 11.36
CA LEU A 321 -6.43 -0.70 10.76
C LEU A 321 -7.88 -1.05 11.11
N VAL A 322 -8.74 -1.16 10.11
CA VAL A 322 -10.17 -1.45 10.29
C VAL A 322 -10.52 -2.77 9.62
N CYS A 323 -11.22 -3.64 10.34
CA CYS A 323 -11.78 -4.89 9.82
C CYS A 323 -13.28 -4.73 9.60
N LEU A 324 -13.74 -5.01 8.37
CA LEU A 324 -15.16 -5.04 8.03
C LEU A 324 -15.60 -6.44 7.62
N ASP A 325 -16.86 -6.78 7.89
CA ASP A 325 -17.56 -7.85 7.20
C ASP A 325 -17.81 -7.43 5.76
N VAL A 326 -17.30 -8.19 4.80
CA VAL A 326 -17.31 -7.82 3.38
C VAL A 326 -18.71 -7.75 2.78
N THR A 327 -19.64 -8.55 3.30
CA THR A 327 -21.01 -8.65 2.78
C THR A 327 -21.87 -7.45 3.19
N SER A 328 -21.71 -7.01 4.43
CA SER A 328 -22.54 -5.95 5.03
C SER A 328 -21.87 -4.59 5.14
N GLY A 329 -20.54 -4.51 5.01
CA GLY A 329 -19.75 -3.31 5.29
C GLY A 329 -19.69 -2.92 6.77
N ARG A 330 -20.22 -3.77 7.67
CA ARG A 330 -20.22 -3.48 9.10
C ARG A 330 -18.82 -3.68 9.69
N LYS A 331 -18.41 -2.72 10.53
CA LYS A 331 -17.17 -2.81 11.29
C LYS A 331 -17.23 -3.98 12.29
N VAL A 332 -16.25 -4.88 12.19
CA VAL A 332 -16.02 -5.97 13.14
C VAL A 332 -15.15 -5.46 14.29
N TRP A 333 -14.00 -4.88 13.97
CA TRP A 333 -13.10 -4.23 14.91
C TRP A 333 -12.25 -3.16 14.22
N HIS A 334 -11.57 -2.36 15.01
CA HIS A 334 -10.54 -1.43 14.52
C HIS A 334 -9.47 -1.23 15.60
N TYR A 335 -8.32 -0.75 15.17
CA TYR A 335 -7.27 -0.23 16.05
C TYR A 335 -6.64 1.01 15.41
N GLN A 336 -6.60 2.12 16.15
CA GLN A 336 -5.97 3.35 15.68
C GLN A 336 -4.45 3.28 15.94
N LEU A 337 -3.65 3.42 14.89
CA LEU A 337 -2.20 3.25 14.91
C LEU A 337 -1.46 4.58 15.17
N VAL A 338 -2.15 5.70 14.96
CA VAL A 338 -1.69 7.06 15.28
C VAL A 338 -2.88 7.89 15.71
N HIS A 339 -2.82 8.48 16.90
CA HIS A 339 -3.82 9.43 17.38
C HIS A 339 -3.54 10.81 16.86
N HIS A 340 -4.55 11.50 16.31
CA HIS A 340 -4.41 12.87 15.79
C HIS A 340 -3.18 13.05 14.90
N GLY A 341 -3.11 12.30 13.81
CA GLY A 341 -1.91 12.23 12.94
C GLY A 341 -1.44 13.59 12.43
N LEU A 342 -0.14 13.84 12.54
CA LEU A 342 0.53 15.07 12.11
C LEU A 342 1.83 14.78 11.33
N TRP A 343 2.05 13.54 10.89
CA TRP A 343 3.32 13.08 10.33
C TRP A 343 3.19 12.38 8.99
N ASP A 344 1.99 12.36 8.38
CA ASP A 344 1.75 11.57 7.17
C ASP A 344 2.12 10.09 7.40
N TYR A 345 1.72 9.53 8.55
CA TYR A 345 2.02 8.15 8.93
C TYR A 345 0.88 7.18 8.58
N ASP A 346 0.35 7.33 7.36
CA ASP A 346 -0.61 6.36 6.80
C ASP A 346 -0.13 4.92 6.99
N PRO A 347 -1.00 3.97 7.29
CA PRO A 347 -0.72 2.56 7.04
C PRO A 347 -0.55 2.34 5.53
N PRO A 348 0.69 2.08 5.03
CA PRO A 348 0.98 2.29 3.61
C PRO A 348 0.78 1.07 2.73
N ALA A 349 0.50 -0.10 3.31
CA ALA A 349 0.56 -1.38 2.61
C ALA A 349 -0.60 -2.31 2.99
N ALA A 350 -0.85 -3.31 2.13
CA ALA A 350 -1.78 -4.37 2.45
C ALA A 350 -1.39 -5.06 3.77
N PRO A 351 -2.30 -5.19 4.73
CA PRO A 351 -2.07 -5.97 5.94
C PRO A 351 -1.77 -7.44 5.59
N ASN A 352 -0.74 -8.02 6.15
CA ASN A 352 -0.36 -9.41 5.85
C ASN A 352 -1.10 -10.38 6.78
N LEU A 353 -1.84 -11.33 6.22
CA LEU A 353 -2.51 -12.37 7.01
C LEU A 353 -1.60 -13.59 7.17
N ILE A 354 -1.43 -14.04 8.40
CA ILE A 354 -0.59 -15.18 8.75
C ILE A 354 -1.15 -15.89 9.99
N ASP A 355 -0.96 -17.19 10.08
CA ASP A 355 -1.18 -17.94 11.31
C ASP A 355 0.16 -18.07 12.05
N VAL A 356 0.19 -17.65 13.32
CA VAL A 356 1.40 -17.67 14.16
C VAL A 356 1.15 -18.49 15.42
N THR A 357 2.24 -18.98 16.03
CA THR A 357 2.18 -19.66 17.31
C THR A 357 2.96 -18.87 18.36
N VAL A 358 2.25 -18.17 19.23
CA VAL A 358 2.83 -17.33 20.28
C VAL A 358 2.46 -17.89 21.66
N GLY A 359 3.47 -18.15 22.50
CA GLY A 359 3.27 -18.74 23.82
C GLY A 359 2.56 -20.11 23.77
N GLY A 360 2.78 -20.90 22.71
CA GLY A 360 2.15 -22.20 22.49
C GLY A 360 0.70 -22.13 21.96
N LYS A 361 0.14 -20.94 21.79
CA LYS A 361 -1.22 -20.72 21.24
C LYS A 361 -1.14 -20.35 19.77
N ARG A 362 -1.87 -21.08 18.90
CA ARG A 362 -2.07 -20.70 17.50
C ARG A 362 -3.04 -19.53 17.40
N ILE A 363 -2.66 -18.48 16.67
CA ILE A 363 -3.41 -17.26 16.46
C ILE A 363 -3.53 -17.00 14.97
N ARG A 364 -4.74 -16.76 14.50
CA ARG A 364 -4.99 -16.24 13.13
C ARG A 364 -4.67 -14.75 13.17
N ALA A 365 -3.45 -14.36 12.77
CA ALA A 365 -2.96 -13.00 12.93
C ALA A 365 -3.08 -12.17 11.64
N VAL A 366 -3.10 -10.85 11.81
CA VAL A 366 -2.88 -9.84 10.78
C VAL A 366 -1.74 -8.94 11.24
N ALA A 367 -0.74 -8.74 10.38
CA ALA A 367 0.42 -7.90 10.62
C ALA A 367 0.38 -6.67 9.72
N GLN A 368 0.45 -5.46 10.30
CA GLN A 368 0.48 -4.19 9.59
C GLN A 368 1.85 -3.55 9.75
N VAL A 369 2.64 -3.53 8.66
CA VAL A 369 3.86 -2.72 8.60
C VAL A 369 3.51 -1.26 8.37
N THR A 370 4.25 -0.33 8.98
CA THR A 370 3.84 1.08 9.05
C THR A 370 4.96 2.06 8.67
N LYS A 371 4.57 3.29 8.28
CA LYS A 371 5.50 4.38 7.98
C LYS A 371 6.35 4.75 9.20
N GLN A 372 5.79 4.71 10.42
CA GLN A 372 6.53 4.99 11.66
C GLN A 372 7.50 3.88 12.08
N ALA A 373 7.73 2.88 11.22
CA ALA A 373 8.65 1.76 11.42
C ALA A 373 8.23 0.76 12.51
N PHE A 374 6.95 0.57 12.73
CA PHE A 374 6.40 -0.50 13.55
C PHE A 374 5.82 -1.63 12.69
N VAL A 375 5.67 -2.80 13.30
CA VAL A 375 4.81 -3.89 12.85
C VAL A 375 3.78 -4.15 13.94
N TYR A 376 2.55 -3.71 13.72
CA TYR A 376 1.45 -4.03 14.62
C TYR A 376 0.88 -5.39 14.26
N VAL A 377 0.61 -6.22 15.26
CA VAL A 377 0.11 -7.58 15.06
C VAL A 377 -1.11 -7.84 15.91
N PHE A 378 -2.21 -8.22 15.27
CA PHE A 378 -3.49 -8.46 15.91
C PHE A 378 -4.01 -9.86 15.58
N ASP A 379 -4.78 -10.43 16.48
CA ASP A 379 -5.70 -11.53 16.14
C ASP A 379 -6.70 -10.98 15.11
N ARG A 380 -6.69 -11.54 13.87
CA ARG A 380 -7.47 -10.98 12.77
C ARG A 380 -8.98 -11.18 12.88
N VAL A 381 -9.42 -12.06 13.80
CA VAL A 381 -10.84 -12.29 14.09
C VAL A 381 -11.38 -11.26 15.09
N THR A 382 -10.59 -10.97 16.12
CA THR A 382 -11.06 -10.19 17.28
C THR A 382 -10.49 -8.78 17.37
N GLY A 383 -9.39 -8.49 16.65
CA GLY A 383 -8.65 -7.22 16.76
C GLY A 383 -7.79 -7.11 18.02
N GLN A 384 -7.69 -8.15 18.84
CA GLN A 384 -6.85 -8.11 20.04
C GLN A 384 -5.36 -8.12 19.64
N PRO A 385 -4.53 -7.23 20.22
CA PRO A 385 -3.09 -7.26 20.00
C PRO A 385 -2.48 -8.61 20.40
N VAL A 386 -1.59 -9.14 19.54
CA VAL A 386 -0.85 -10.38 19.84
C VAL A 386 0.20 -10.15 20.93
N TRP A 387 0.87 -9.01 20.90
CA TRP A 387 1.75 -8.51 21.95
C TRP A 387 1.22 -7.19 22.47
N PRO A 388 1.50 -6.82 23.74
CA PRO A 388 1.02 -5.57 24.31
C PRO A 388 1.39 -4.35 23.45
N ILE A 389 0.46 -3.41 23.37
CA ILE A 389 0.68 -2.08 22.80
C ILE A 389 0.51 -1.09 23.94
N GLU A 390 1.51 -0.24 24.15
CA GLU A 390 1.57 0.69 25.27
C GLU A 390 1.36 2.12 24.80
N GLU A 391 0.48 2.85 25.48
CA GLU A 391 0.32 4.29 25.27
C GLU A 391 1.49 5.03 25.91
N GLN A 392 2.36 5.63 25.08
CA GLN A 392 3.50 6.38 25.56
C GLN A 392 3.31 7.88 25.33
N PRO A 393 3.72 8.74 26.31
CA PRO A 393 3.60 10.19 26.17
C PRO A 393 4.48 10.72 25.04
N VAL A 394 3.97 11.72 24.31
CA VAL A 394 4.67 12.39 23.22
C VAL A 394 4.69 13.91 23.41
N ALA A 395 5.55 14.61 22.68
CA ALA A 395 5.73 16.05 22.79
C ALA A 395 4.47 16.80 22.31
N ALA A 396 4.17 17.92 22.98
CA ALA A 396 3.12 18.84 22.54
C ALA A 396 3.59 19.64 21.33
N SER A 397 2.65 19.99 20.43
CA SER A 397 2.92 20.93 19.33
C SER A 397 3.07 22.37 19.84
N ASN A 398 3.96 23.15 19.20
CA ASN A 398 4.11 24.58 19.42
C ASN A 398 3.48 25.44 18.32
N VAL A 399 2.79 24.83 17.36
CA VAL A 399 2.11 25.52 16.26
C VAL A 399 0.78 26.09 16.76
N PRO A 400 0.46 27.37 16.50
CA PRO A 400 -0.78 27.96 16.96
C PRO A 400 -2.02 27.20 16.47
N GLY A 401 -2.94 26.90 17.39
CA GLY A 401 -4.18 26.17 17.09
C GLY A 401 -4.05 24.65 17.04
N GLU A 402 -2.82 24.13 16.97
CA GLU A 402 -2.54 22.70 16.98
C GLU A 402 -2.53 22.13 18.41
N ARG A 403 -3.05 20.92 18.56
CA ARG A 403 -2.99 20.17 19.82
C ARG A 403 -2.74 18.69 19.52
N ALA A 404 -1.46 18.30 19.48
CA ALA A 404 -1.08 16.90 19.34
C ALA A 404 -1.72 16.03 20.42
N SER A 405 -1.99 14.76 20.13
CA SER A 405 -2.39 13.80 21.17
C SER A 405 -1.34 13.71 22.27
N LYS A 406 -1.76 13.44 23.49
CA LYS A 406 -0.83 13.34 24.64
C LYS A 406 0.00 12.07 24.62
N THR A 407 -0.54 11.02 24.03
CA THR A 407 0.09 9.70 23.93
C THR A 407 -0.05 9.16 22.51
N GLN A 408 0.79 8.18 22.19
CA GLN A 408 0.72 7.40 20.96
C GLN A 408 0.92 5.91 21.27
N PRO A 409 0.36 4.99 20.46
CA PRO A 409 0.46 3.56 20.69
C PRO A 409 1.81 3.00 20.22
N PHE A 410 2.56 2.35 21.10
CA PHE A 410 3.85 1.70 20.84
C PHE A 410 3.73 0.19 21.03
N PRO A 411 3.84 -0.63 19.97
CA PRO A 411 3.86 -2.07 20.13
C PRO A 411 5.16 -2.51 20.81
N THR A 412 5.05 -3.43 21.76
CA THR A 412 6.22 -3.97 22.48
C THR A 412 7.01 -4.99 21.66
N LYS A 413 6.35 -5.65 20.70
CA LYS A 413 6.93 -6.60 19.73
C LYS A 413 6.15 -6.57 18.40
N PRO A 414 6.85 -6.84 17.28
CA PRO A 414 8.31 -6.85 17.08
C PRO A 414 8.96 -5.51 17.46
N ALA A 415 10.27 -5.52 17.69
CA ALA A 415 11.03 -4.27 17.86
C ALA A 415 10.91 -3.39 16.60
N PRO A 416 11.13 -2.05 16.70
CA PRO A 416 11.08 -1.16 15.54
C PRO A 416 11.96 -1.65 14.38
N ILE A 417 11.41 -1.62 13.17
CA ILE A 417 12.08 -2.12 11.97
C ILE A 417 13.14 -1.18 11.40
N ASP A 418 13.18 0.07 11.85
CA ASP A 418 14.24 1.04 11.53
C ASP A 418 14.34 2.12 12.61
N ILE A 419 15.27 3.07 12.46
CA ILE A 419 15.47 4.22 13.37
C ILE A 419 14.16 5.02 13.47
N GLN A 420 13.82 5.40 14.69
CA GLN A 420 12.65 6.18 15.04
C GLN A 420 13.08 7.45 15.79
N GLY A 421 12.75 8.63 15.24
CA GLY A 421 13.27 9.89 15.72
C GLY A 421 14.72 10.11 15.32
N VAL A 422 15.33 11.14 15.90
CA VAL A 422 16.74 11.53 15.63
C VAL A 422 17.44 11.79 16.95
N ARG A 423 18.49 11.05 17.21
CA ARG A 423 19.47 11.27 18.27
C ARG A 423 20.83 11.50 17.63
N ASP A 424 21.74 12.15 18.32
CA ASP A 424 23.09 12.43 17.81
C ASP A 424 23.80 11.15 17.34
N GLU A 425 23.62 10.04 18.06
CA GLU A 425 24.17 8.73 17.73
C GLU A 425 23.58 8.08 16.48
N ASP A 426 22.43 8.56 15.97
CA ASP A 426 21.79 8.06 14.75
C ASP A 426 22.29 8.78 13.49
N LEU A 427 23.01 9.88 13.65
CA LEU A 427 23.56 10.66 12.56
C LEU A 427 24.70 9.94 11.85
N ASN A 428 24.95 10.32 10.61
CA ASN A 428 25.96 9.69 9.77
C ASN A 428 27.37 9.84 10.38
N ASP A 429 28.01 8.72 10.62
CA ASP A 429 29.29 8.57 11.33
C ASP A 429 30.36 7.84 10.49
N LEU A 430 30.23 7.86 9.16
CA LEU A 430 31.19 7.23 8.24
C LEU A 430 32.63 7.74 8.44
N THR A 431 32.80 8.99 8.85
CA THR A 431 34.04 9.54 9.39
C THR A 431 33.73 10.58 10.48
N PRO A 432 34.69 10.93 11.37
CA PRO A 432 34.50 11.96 12.39
C PRO A 432 34.07 13.33 11.81
N GLU A 433 34.63 13.71 10.65
CA GLU A 433 34.28 14.99 9.97
C GLU A 433 32.84 14.94 9.45
N ILE A 434 32.40 13.81 8.85
CA ILE A 434 31.04 13.61 8.39
C ILE A 434 30.07 13.66 9.57
N HIS A 435 30.42 13.03 10.68
CA HIS A 435 29.58 13.05 11.88
C HIS A 435 29.42 14.47 12.42
N LYS A 436 30.52 15.22 12.50
CA LYS A 436 30.47 16.64 12.90
C LYS A 436 29.59 17.48 11.98
N GLU A 437 29.73 17.34 10.66
CA GLU A 437 28.89 18.03 9.67
C GLU A 437 27.41 17.63 9.80
N ALA A 438 27.12 16.35 10.11
CA ALA A 438 25.76 15.87 10.33
C ALA A 438 25.13 16.49 11.58
N LEU A 439 25.88 16.61 12.68
CA LEU A 439 25.49 17.32 13.91
C LEU A 439 25.21 18.82 13.62
N ASP A 440 26.09 19.47 12.88
CA ASP A 440 25.93 20.90 12.49
C ASP A 440 24.61 21.07 11.69
N ILE A 441 24.29 20.17 10.74
CA ILE A 441 23.03 20.19 9.98
C ILE A 441 21.82 19.96 10.90
N ALA A 442 21.86 18.95 11.77
CA ALA A 442 20.75 18.61 12.65
C ALA A 442 20.42 19.77 13.62
N SER A 443 21.43 20.47 14.11
CA SER A 443 21.29 21.61 15.06
C SER A 443 20.48 22.79 14.50
N LEU A 444 20.32 22.87 13.17
CA LEU A 444 19.55 23.96 12.52
C LEU A 444 18.04 23.80 12.70
N TYR A 445 17.55 22.60 13.02
CA TYR A 445 16.14 22.24 13.02
C TYR A 445 15.72 21.61 14.35
N ASP A 446 14.42 21.55 14.58
CA ASP A 446 13.87 20.78 15.69
C ASP A 446 14.00 19.29 15.36
N HIS A 447 14.37 18.48 16.35
CA HIS A 447 14.46 17.02 16.23
C HIS A 447 14.32 16.37 17.61
N GLY A 448 14.06 15.07 17.65
CA GLY A 448 13.84 14.33 18.89
C GLY A 448 13.31 12.91 18.64
N PRO A 449 12.64 12.30 19.63
CA PRO A 449 12.07 10.97 19.50
C PRO A 449 10.98 10.91 18.43
N LEU A 450 10.55 9.69 18.10
CA LEU A 450 9.38 9.47 17.25
C LEU A 450 8.19 10.30 17.72
N PHE A 451 7.37 10.79 16.80
CA PHE A 451 6.24 11.68 17.06
C PHE A 451 6.60 13.07 17.62
N THR A 452 7.85 13.55 17.45
CA THR A 452 8.15 14.98 17.61
C THR A 452 7.32 15.77 16.58
N PRO A 453 6.42 16.70 17.02
CA PRO A 453 5.51 17.37 16.10
C PRO A 453 6.22 18.27 15.09
N PRO A 454 5.68 18.43 13.88
CA PRO A 454 6.14 19.42 12.92
C PRO A 454 6.07 20.84 13.50
N SER A 455 7.04 21.69 13.14
CA SER A 455 7.19 23.06 13.66
C SER A 455 7.38 24.09 12.56
N MET A 456 7.24 25.39 12.92
CA MET A 456 7.51 26.50 12.00
C MET A 456 9.02 26.68 11.74
N ARG A 457 9.89 26.24 12.66
CA ARG A 457 11.34 26.19 12.46
C ARG A 457 11.74 25.09 11.48
N GLY A 458 10.94 24.08 11.35
CA GLY A 458 11.18 22.82 10.65
C GLY A 458 11.64 21.73 11.58
N THR A 459 11.02 20.56 11.47
CA THR A 459 11.31 19.36 12.26
C THR A 459 11.90 18.28 11.38
N ILE A 460 13.01 17.68 11.80
CA ILE A 460 13.59 16.50 11.16
C ILE A 460 12.74 15.30 11.55
N GLN A 461 11.98 14.80 10.59
CA GLN A 461 11.10 13.65 10.78
C GLN A 461 11.79 12.35 10.34
N VAL A 462 11.88 11.38 11.24
CA VAL A 462 12.43 10.02 11.01
C VAL A 462 11.55 8.98 11.72
N PRO A 463 11.03 7.99 10.98
CA PRO A 463 11.04 7.90 9.52
C PRO A 463 10.36 9.10 8.86
N GLY A 464 10.79 9.43 7.62
CA GLY A 464 10.15 10.50 6.85
C GLY A 464 8.83 10.05 6.23
N THR A 465 8.25 10.87 5.35
CA THR A 465 6.93 10.63 4.72
C THR A 465 6.89 9.38 3.82
N VAL A 466 8.05 8.96 3.29
CA VAL A 466 8.18 7.68 2.57
C VAL A 466 7.97 6.51 3.53
N GLY A 467 8.28 6.69 4.81
CA GLY A 467 8.12 5.71 5.87
C GLY A 467 9.33 4.80 6.06
N GLY A 468 9.45 4.21 7.24
CA GLY A 468 10.36 3.11 7.54
C GLY A 468 9.98 1.86 6.75
N ALA A 469 8.68 1.50 6.71
CA ALA A 469 8.08 0.69 5.65
C ALA A 469 7.16 1.56 4.78
N SER A 470 6.93 1.15 3.54
CA SER A 470 6.14 1.87 2.56
C SER A 470 5.12 0.94 1.87
N TRP A 471 4.44 1.42 0.81
CA TRP A 471 3.49 0.60 0.04
C TRP A 471 4.10 -0.67 -0.57
N ALA A 472 5.41 -0.75 -0.63
CA ALA A 472 6.11 -1.99 -0.93
C ALA A 472 5.67 -3.14 0.00
N GLY A 473 5.29 -2.83 1.24
CA GLY A 473 4.78 -3.81 2.19
C GLY A 473 5.80 -4.86 2.59
N ALA A 474 5.31 -6.02 3.02
CA ALA A 474 6.14 -7.16 3.39
C ALA A 474 5.74 -8.42 2.64
N ALA A 475 6.64 -9.40 2.59
CA ALA A 475 6.34 -10.77 2.20
C ALA A 475 6.36 -11.68 3.43
N ILE A 476 5.51 -12.71 3.45
CA ILE A 476 5.43 -13.66 4.56
C ILE A 476 5.59 -15.08 4.03
N ASP A 477 6.45 -15.84 4.67
CA ASP A 477 6.55 -17.29 4.50
C ASP A 477 5.59 -17.99 5.48
N PRO A 478 4.43 -18.49 5.02
CA PRO A 478 3.46 -19.12 5.89
C PRO A 478 3.93 -20.49 6.43
N GLU A 479 4.96 -21.11 5.83
CA GLU A 479 5.49 -22.39 6.28
C GLU A 479 6.39 -22.23 7.51
N THR A 480 7.10 -21.09 7.62
CA THR A 480 8.07 -20.84 8.69
C THR A 480 7.63 -19.73 9.66
N GLY A 481 6.65 -18.93 9.29
CA GLY A 481 6.22 -17.78 10.08
C GLY A 481 7.15 -16.56 9.94
N MET A 482 8.02 -16.53 8.92
CA MET A 482 8.95 -15.43 8.68
C MET A 482 8.30 -14.30 7.87
N LEU A 483 8.49 -13.07 8.32
CA LEU A 483 8.13 -11.85 7.61
C LEU A 483 9.40 -11.16 7.09
N TYR A 484 9.37 -10.72 5.83
CA TYR A 484 10.48 -10.01 5.16
C TYR A 484 9.98 -8.63 4.73
N VAL A 485 10.56 -7.57 5.30
CA VAL A 485 10.14 -6.19 5.05
C VAL A 485 11.28 -5.34 4.53
N GLY A 486 11.01 -4.60 3.45
CA GLY A 486 11.91 -3.56 2.95
C GLY A 486 11.84 -2.32 3.82
N THR A 487 13.00 -1.82 4.28
CA THR A 487 13.10 -0.59 5.08
C THR A 487 13.77 0.53 4.31
N VAL A 488 13.33 1.77 4.56
CA VAL A 488 13.84 2.99 3.92
C VAL A 488 14.23 3.99 4.99
N ARG A 489 15.50 4.40 5.00
CA ARG A 489 16.05 5.39 5.92
C ARG A 489 16.25 6.73 5.20
N LEU A 490 15.17 7.49 5.08
CA LEU A 490 15.14 8.76 4.35
C LEU A 490 14.56 9.87 5.25
N PRO A 491 15.41 10.68 5.93
CA PRO A 491 14.93 11.77 6.76
C PRO A 491 14.29 12.87 5.91
N MET A 492 13.18 13.42 6.40
CA MET A 492 12.48 14.55 5.78
C MET A 492 12.52 15.75 6.72
N LEU A 493 12.61 16.94 6.16
CA LEU A 493 12.37 18.18 6.88
C LEU A 493 10.93 18.61 6.64
N VAL A 494 10.13 18.61 7.69
CA VAL A 494 8.74 19.08 7.66
C VAL A 494 8.66 20.47 8.28
N THR A 495 8.19 21.46 7.50
CA THR A 495 8.06 22.84 7.95
C THR A 495 6.63 23.29 7.89
N ILE A 496 6.10 23.86 8.97
CA ILE A 496 4.74 24.43 9.02
C ILE A 496 4.82 25.92 8.66
N ARG A 497 3.89 26.36 7.80
CA ARG A 497 3.77 27.77 7.40
C ARG A 497 2.33 28.18 7.18
N LYS A 498 2.08 29.48 7.21
CA LYS A 498 0.79 30.04 6.77
C LYS A 498 0.74 30.02 5.23
N PRO A 499 -0.33 29.44 4.63
CA PRO A 499 -0.52 29.57 3.19
C PRO A 499 -1.04 30.95 2.81
N SER A 500 -0.94 31.30 1.52
CA SER A 500 -1.74 32.40 0.97
C SER A 500 -3.21 31.98 0.85
N PRO A 501 -4.17 32.93 0.86
CA PRO A 501 -5.61 32.60 0.70
C PRO A 501 -5.95 31.89 -0.62
N THR A 502 -5.11 32.06 -1.65
CA THR A 502 -5.26 31.41 -2.95
C THR A 502 -4.65 30.01 -3.00
N GLU A 503 -3.77 29.70 -2.06
CA GLU A 503 -3.07 28.42 -1.99
C GLU A 503 -3.87 27.38 -1.20
N SER A 504 -4.43 27.76 -0.05
CA SER A 504 -5.18 26.85 0.81
C SER A 504 -6.17 27.57 1.70
N SER A 505 -7.25 26.91 2.10
CA SER A 505 -8.21 27.39 3.09
C SER A 505 -7.88 27.01 4.53
N TYR A 506 -6.73 26.35 4.77
CA TYR A 506 -6.24 26.05 6.11
C TYR A 506 -5.48 27.21 6.74
N ASP A 507 -5.48 27.30 8.07
CA ASP A 507 -4.72 28.32 8.80
C ASP A 507 -3.21 28.10 8.68
N PHE A 508 -2.80 26.82 8.62
CA PHE A 508 -1.42 26.39 8.42
C PHE A 508 -1.39 25.17 7.49
N ILE A 509 -0.30 25.03 6.75
CA ILE A 509 0.01 23.86 5.94
C ILE A 509 1.44 23.40 6.22
N GLY A 510 1.67 22.09 6.09
CA GLY A 510 3.00 21.52 6.16
C GLY A 510 3.62 21.35 4.78
N GLN A 511 4.92 21.46 4.73
CA GLN A 511 5.72 21.16 3.56
C GLN A 511 6.84 20.19 3.95
N ALA A 512 6.80 18.98 3.41
CA ALA A 512 7.85 18.00 3.57
C ALA A 512 8.84 18.10 2.41
N ARG A 513 10.13 18.06 2.73
CA ARG A 513 11.20 17.97 1.73
C ARG A 513 12.30 17.05 2.21
N TYR A 514 12.99 16.41 1.29
CA TYR A 514 14.17 15.65 1.62
C TYR A 514 15.22 16.56 2.32
N LEU A 515 15.83 16.05 3.39
CA LEU A 515 16.92 16.75 4.10
C LEU A 515 18.26 16.12 3.70
N PRO A 516 19.07 16.80 2.88
CA PRO A 516 20.40 16.33 2.56
C PRO A 516 21.29 16.26 3.80
N GLY A 517 22.09 15.23 3.88
CA GLY A 517 23.16 15.13 4.88
C GLY A 517 24.49 15.72 4.40
N PRO A 518 25.58 15.48 5.14
CA PRO A 518 26.89 16.04 4.85
C PRO A 518 27.41 15.58 3.49
N ARG A 519 27.98 16.49 2.71
CA ARG A 519 28.64 16.24 1.41
C ARG A 519 27.77 15.49 0.41
N GLY A 520 26.42 15.58 0.52
CA GLY A 520 25.46 14.85 -0.32
C GLY A 520 25.21 13.40 0.08
N LEU A 521 25.71 12.96 1.23
CA LEU A 521 25.36 11.67 1.83
C LEU A 521 24.01 11.77 2.54
N PRO A 522 23.34 10.66 2.87
CA PRO A 522 22.21 10.67 3.78
C PRO A 522 22.63 11.22 5.18
N LEU A 523 21.71 11.92 5.84
CA LEU A 523 21.95 12.51 7.16
C LEU A 523 22.16 11.45 8.24
N LEU A 524 21.49 10.32 8.14
CA LEU A 524 21.56 9.22 9.11
C LEU A 524 22.62 8.19 8.72
N LYS A 525 23.09 7.43 9.71
CA LYS A 525 24.04 6.33 9.49
C LYS A 525 23.44 5.18 8.66
N PRO A 526 24.26 4.40 7.94
CA PRO A 526 23.78 3.23 7.18
C PRO A 526 23.26 2.08 8.09
N PRO A 527 22.55 1.07 7.54
CA PRO A 527 22.20 0.93 6.12
C PRO A 527 21.08 1.88 5.71
N PHE A 528 21.19 2.46 4.49
CA PHE A 528 20.21 3.46 4.01
C PHE A 528 18.92 2.82 3.50
N GLY A 529 18.98 1.58 3.06
CA GLY A 529 17.86 0.71 2.72
C GLY A 529 18.24 -0.74 2.97
N SER A 530 17.30 -1.55 3.45
CA SER A 530 17.58 -2.94 3.83
C SER A 530 16.34 -3.82 3.69
N ILE A 531 16.55 -5.15 3.65
CA ILE A 531 15.53 -6.14 3.99
C ILE A 531 15.79 -6.64 5.40
N LEU A 532 14.75 -6.66 6.21
CA LEU A 532 14.74 -7.22 7.56
C LEU A 532 13.87 -8.47 7.59
N ALA A 533 14.38 -9.55 8.17
CA ALA A 533 13.63 -10.77 8.45
C ALA A 533 13.20 -10.83 9.92
N ILE A 534 11.93 -11.09 10.16
CA ILE A 534 11.30 -11.15 11.48
C ILE A 534 10.60 -12.49 11.65
N ASP A 535 10.86 -13.19 12.74
CA ASP A 535 10.10 -14.38 13.12
C ASP A 535 8.82 -13.97 13.84
N MET A 536 7.68 -14.14 13.17
CA MET A 536 6.38 -13.71 13.68
C MET A 536 5.83 -14.63 14.80
N ASN A 537 6.46 -15.77 15.08
CA ASN A 537 6.11 -16.60 16.23
C ASN A 537 6.73 -16.06 17.53
N SER A 538 7.88 -15.39 17.45
CA SER A 538 8.58 -14.82 18.60
C SER A 538 8.56 -13.28 18.65
N GLY A 539 8.36 -12.64 17.50
CA GLY A 539 8.51 -11.19 17.31
C GLY A 539 9.97 -10.73 17.25
N GLU A 540 10.91 -11.66 17.06
CA GLU A 540 12.35 -11.36 17.07
C GLU A 540 12.90 -11.13 15.67
N HIS A 541 13.80 -10.13 15.51
CA HIS A 541 14.57 -9.92 14.30
C HIS A 541 15.56 -11.07 14.12
N ARG A 542 15.65 -11.66 12.92
CA ARG A 542 16.57 -12.76 12.63
C ARG A 542 17.82 -12.28 11.93
N TRP A 543 17.67 -11.48 10.88
CA TRP A 543 18.78 -10.90 10.15
C TRP A 543 18.32 -9.65 9.39
N ARG A 544 19.30 -8.80 9.06
CA ARG A 544 19.12 -7.59 8.25
C ARG A 544 20.21 -7.54 7.18
N ILE A 545 19.85 -7.28 5.93
CA ILE A 545 20.79 -7.11 4.82
C ILE A 545 20.55 -5.76 4.14
N PRO A 546 21.62 -4.99 3.81
CA PRO A 546 21.50 -3.82 2.95
C PRO A 546 21.03 -4.24 1.54
N VAL A 547 20.24 -3.39 0.89
CA VAL A 547 19.78 -3.60 -0.49
C VAL A 547 20.25 -2.44 -1.36
N GLY A 548 20.82 -2.78 -2.51
CA GLY A 548 21.43 -1.84 -3.45
C GLY A 548 22.88 -1.50 -3.08
N ARG A 549 23.68 -1.28 -4.13
CA ARG A 549 25.08 -0.86 -3.98
C ARG A 549 25.09 0.62 -3.67
N SER A 550 25.52 0.98 -2.49
CA SER A 550 25.60 2.37 -2.04
C SER A 550 26.27 3.24 -3.09
N PHE A 551 25.75 4.42 -3.32
CA PHE A 551 26.36 5.57 -4.01
C PHE A 551 27.84 5.39 -4.44
N ALA A 552 28.21 4.17 -4.90
CA ALA A 552 29.57 3.82 -5.28
C ALA A 552 30.15 4.75 -6.37
N MET A 553 29.28 5.50 -7.03
CA MET A 553 29.63 6.49 -8.05
C MET A 553 29.55 7.94 -7.55
N GLY A 554 29.40 8.17 -6.26
CA GLY A 554 29.23 9.49 -5.66
C GLY A 554 30.20 9.79 -4.52
N PRO A 555 29.74 10.53 -3.52
CA PRO A 555 30.55 10.93 -2.35
C PRO A 555 31.17 9.74 -1.59
N VAL A 556 30.49 8.59 -1.51
CA VAL A 556 30.97 7.38 -0.81
C VAL A 556 32.21 6.78 -1.48
N ALA A 557 32.23 6.75 -2.82
CA ALA A 557 33.40 6.25 -3.56
C ALA A 557 34.66 7.09 -3.30
N ARG A 558 34.47 8.42 -3.10
CA ARG A 558 35.60 9.34 -2.76
C ARG A 558 36.16 9.12 -1.36
N LEU A 559 35.37 8.48 -0.48
CA LEU A 559 35.78 8.11 0.87
C LEU A 559 36.51 6.76 0.91
N GLY A 560 36.62 6.05 -0.24
CA GLY A 560 37.24 4.73 -0.31
C GLY A 560 36.42 3.61 0.34
N ILE A 561 35.15 3.87 0.70
CA ILE A 561 34.24 2.90 1.30
C ILE A 561 33.73 1.96 0.22
N ARG A 562 33.96 0.67 0.38
CA ARG A 562 33.54 -0.39 -0.55
C ARG A 562 32.40 -1.25 -0.03
N GLU A 563 31.94 -1.00 1.17
CA GLU A 563 30.88 -1.75 1.82
C GLU A 563 29.52 -1.47 1.15
N GLN A 564 28.66 -2.49 1.16
CA GLN A 564 27.28 -2.35 0.70
C GLN A 564 26.48 -1.63 1.81
N LEU A 565 26.18 -0.36 1.62
CA LEU A 565 25.46 0.46 2.60
C LEU A 565 23.93 0.55 2.34
N GLY A 566 23.45 -0.05 1.23
CA GLY A 566 22.08 0.04 0.77
C GLY A 566 21.73 1.38 0.12
N LEU A 567 20.61 1.42 -0.59
CA LEU A 567 20.03 2.63 -1.18
C LEU A 567 18.71 2.98 -0.47
N PRO A 568 18.43 4.26 -0.17
CA PRO A 568 17.23 4.67 0.57
C PRO A 568 15.97 4.67 -0.32
N PHE A 569 15.74 3.56 -1.01
CA PHE A 569 14.59 3.36 -1.91
C PHE A 569 13.77 2.16 -1.49
N ARG A 570 12.49 2.15 -1.94
CA ARG A 570 11.57 1.06 -1.65
C ARG A 570 12.08 -0.25 -2.25
N SER A 571 12.05 -1.31 -1.47
CA SER A 571 12.41 -2.67 -1.91
C SER A 571 11.23 -3.60 -1.70
N TRP A 572 10.96 -4.43 -2.70
CA TRP A 572 9.93 -5.45 -2.62
C TRP A 572 10.56 -6.82 -2.43
N ALA A 573 9.97 -7.58 -1.53
CA ALA A 573 10.28 -8.99 -1.32
C ALA A 573 9.17 -9.87 -1.92
N LEU A 574 9.58 -10.96 -2.55
CA LEU A 574 8.76 -12.09 -2.94
C LEU A 574 9.41 -13.34 -2.35
N VAL A 575 8.67 -14.12 -1.59
CA VAL A 575 9.19 -15.35 -1.00
C VAL A 575 8.62 -16.58 -1.69
N THR A 576 9.47 -17.52 -2.04
CA THR A 576 9.07 -18.84 -2.55
C THR A 576 9.33 -19.92 -1.50
N LYS A 577 8.99 -21.16 -1.82
CA LYS A 577 9.34 -22.28 -0.94
C LYS A 577 10.84 -22.36 -0.67
N THR A 578 11.68 -21.92 -1.59
CA THR A 578 13.13 -22.15 -1.63
C THR A 578 13.97 -20.91 -1.41
N VAL A 579 13.55 -19.74 -1.93
CA VAL A 579 14.36 -18.52 -1.97
C VAL A 579 13.55 -17.27 -1.64
N LEU A 580 14.27 -16.21 -1.30
CA LEU A 580 13.76 -14.85 -1.21
C LEU A 580 14.26 -14.04 -2.41
N ILE A 581 13.34 -13.42 -3.13
CA ILE A 581 13.61 -12.59 -4.31
C ILE A 581 13.36 -11.13 -3.92
N VAL A 582 14.31 -10.26 -4.24
CA VAL A 582 14.24 -8.83 -3.91
C VAL A 582 14.51 -8.01 -5.15
N VAL A 583 13.69 -6.99 -5.36
CA VAL A 583 13.90 -5.92 -6.36
C VAL A 583 13.78 -4.57 -5.68
N GLN A 584 14.44 -3.55 -6.22
CA GLN A 584 14.45 -2.21 -5.64
C GLN A 584 13.98 -1.17 -6.65
N MET A 585 13.20 -0.21 -6.16
CA MET A 585 12.74 0.94 -6.93
C MET A 585 13.88 1.88 -7.29
N GLY A 586 13.81 2.48 -8.48
CA GLY A 586 14.63 3.64 -8.82
C GLY A 586 14.11 4.92 -8.16
N TYR A 587 14.81 6.01 -8.38
CA TYR A 587 14.34 7.33 -7.95
C TYR A 587 13.25 7.85 -8.92
N HIS A 588 12.11 8.26 -8.40
CA HIS A 588 10.97 8.76 -9.18
C HIS A 588 10.51 10.16 -8.73
N GLY A 589 11.42 10.99 -8.25
CA GLY A 589 11.11 12.35 -7.79
C GLY A 589 11.73 13.45 -8.66
N PRO A 590 11.37 14.73 -8.43
CA PRO A 590 12.01 15.85 -9.12
C PRO A 590 13.50 15.95 -8.76
N PRO A 591 14.37 16.41 -9.69
CA PRO A 591 15.84 16.42 -9.51
C PRO A 591 16.33 17.12 -8.25
N ARG A 592 15.57 18.08 -7.75
CA ARG A 592 15.85 18.86 -6.54
C ARG A 592 15.75 18.09 -5.22
N PHE A 593 15.31 16.82 -5.26
CA PHE A 593 15.15 15.97 -4.07
C PHE A 593 16.29 14.97 -3.89
N VAL A 594 17.27 14.93 -4.77
CA VAL A 594 18.41 14.02 -4.63
C VAL A 594 19.61 14.79 -4.09
N PRO A 595 20.13 14.42 -2.91
CA PRO A 595 21.26 15.10 -2.30
C PRO A 595 22.52 14.95 -3.15
N GLY A 596 23.19 16.06 -3.40
CA GLY A 596 24.51 16.08 -4.05
C GLY A 596 24.54 15.59 -5.49
N ALA A 597 23.39 15.49 -6.13
CA ALA A 597 23.30 14.97 -7.48
C ALA A 597 23.71 16.02 -8.52
N ASN A 598 25.01 16.09 -8.79
CA ASN A 598 25.50 16.50 -10.09
C ASN A 598 25.36 15.34 -11.13
N VAL A 599 24.46 14.40 -10.86
CA VAL A 599 24.19 13.22 -11.69
C VAL A 599 22.96 13.51 -12.55
N PRO A 600 22.99 13.26 -13.86
CA PRO A 600 21.83 13.41 -14.72
C PRO A 600 20.62 12.63 -14.17
N ILE A 601 19.40 13.19 -14.27
CA ILE A 601 18.15 12.56 -13.80
C ILE A 601 18.00 11.12 -14.27
N ARG A 602 18.44 10.85 -15.49
CA ARG A 602 18.41 9.53 -16.11
C ARG A 602 19.20 8.50 -15.29
N ASP A 603 20.34 8.88 -14.77
CA ASP A 603 21.22 7.97 -14.01
C ASP A 603 20.66 7.70 -12.60
N LEU A 604 19.91 8.67 -12.04
CA LEU A 604 19.24 8.49 -10.74
C LEU A 604 18.05 7.52 -10.81
N ASN A 605 17.33 7.53 -11.93
CA ASN A 605 16.21 6.60 -12.14
C ASN A 605 16.68 5.16 -12.43
N ASN A 606 17.97 4.96 -12.68
CA ASN A 606 18.56 3.67 -12.99
C ASN A 606 19.78 3.36 -12.10
N LEU A 607 19.67 3.67 -10.82
CA LEU A 607 20.67 3.33 -9.83
C LEU A 607 20.55 1.86 -9.45
N ASP A 608 21.57 1.07 -9.76
CA ASP A 608 21.69 -0.34 -9.36
C ASP A 608 20.50 -1.24 -9.77
N PRO A 609 20.18 -1.34 -11.09
CA PRO A 609 19.02 -2.07 -11.59
C PRO A 609 19.26 -3.58 -11.55
N HIS A 610 19.01 -4.20 -10.41
CA HIS A 610 19.21 -5.63 -10.23
C HIS A 610 17.98 -6.31 -9.59
N LEU A 611 17.87 -7.61 -9.87
CA LEU A 611 17.10 -8.56 -9.09
C LEU A 611 18.11 -9.37 -8.25
N TRP A 612 17.89 -9.44 -6.96
CA TRP A 612 18.69 -10.24 -6.03
C TRP A 612 17.92 -11.46 -5.55
N VAL A 613 18.62 -12.59 -5.46
CA VAL A 613 18.10 -13.83 -4.89
C VAL A 613 18.89 -14.15 -3.63
N TYR A 614 18.19 -14.37 -2.53
CA TYR A 614 18.76 -14.66 -1.24
C TYR A 614 18.29 -16.00 -0.69
N ASP A 615 19.14 -16.63 0.11
CA ASP A 615 18.69 -17.67 1.03
C ASP A 615 17.76 -17.04 2.07
N LYS A 616 16.51 -17.49 2.10
CA LYS A 616 15.48 -16.87 2.96
C LYS A 616 15.74 -17.07 4.46
N THR A 617 16.55 -18.07 4.84
CA THR A 617 16.87 -18.39 6.24
C THR A 617 18.01 -17.55 6.77
N SER A 618 19.08 -17.40 5.98
CA SER A 618 20.33 -16.73 6.41
C SER A 618 20.49 -15.30 5.92
N GLY A 619 19.79 -14.91 4.85
CA GLY A 619 20.03 -13.64 4.15
C GLY A 619 21.26 -13.66 3.24
N GLU A 620 21.90 -14.82 3.02
CA GLU A 620 23.02 -14.96 2.10
C GLU A 620 22.59 -14.72 0.65
N MET A 621 23.32 -13.85 -0.08
CA MET A 621 23.06 -13.59 -1.49
C MET A 621 23.48 -14.80 -2.34
N LEU A 622 22.53 -15.37 -3.06
CA LEU A 622 22.73 -16.54 -3.94
C LEU A 622 23.01 -16.12 -5.39
N ALA A 623 22.33 -15.09 -5.86
CA ALA A 623 22.49 -14.57 -7.21
C ALA A 623 22.12 -13.09 -7.29
N GLU A 624 22.67 -12.42 -8.30
CA GLU A 624 22.39 -11.04 -8.70
C GLU A 624 22.22 -11.02 -10.21
N ILE A 625 21.11 -10.49 -10.70
CA ILE A 625 20.75 -10.47 -12.12
C ILE A 625 20.56 -9.01 -12.53
N GLU A 626 21.36 -8.55 -13.52
CA GLU A 626 21.25 -7.21 -14.06
C GLU A 626 19.93 -7.04 -14.84
N LEU A 627 19.28 -5.90 -14.65
CA LEU A 627 18.02 -5.53 -15.27
C LEU A 627 18.20 -4.34 -16.22
N PRO A 628 17.32 -4.16 -17.21
CA PRO A 628 17.39 -2.99 -18.11
C PRO A 628 17.04 -1.67 -17.41
N ALA A 629 16.30 -1.72 -16.31
CA ALA A 629 15.94 -0.59 -15.45
C ALA A 629 15.56 -1.08 -14.05
N ASN A 630 15.58 -0.16 -13.07
CA ASN A 630 15.08 -0.46 -11.72
C ASN A 630 13.61 -0.89 -11.75
N ALA A 631 13.23 -1.73 -10.79
CA ALA A 631 11.85 -2.14 -10.61
C ALA A 631 10.95 -0.93 -10.30
N ALA A 632 9.72 -0.98 -10.76
CA ALA A 632 8.69 0.02 -10.51
C ALA A 632 7.55 -0.51 -9.64
N GLY A 633 7.45 -1.84 -9.47
CA GLY A 633 6.41 -2.51 -8.69
C GLY A 633 6.86 -3.87 -8.15
N ALA A 634 5.95 -4.52 -7.44
CA ALA A 634 6.24 -5.77 -6.75
C ALA A 634 6.41 -6.95 -7.73
N PRO A 635 7.40 -7.84 -7.48
CA PRO A 635 7.55 -9.07 -8.23
C PRO A 635 6.44 -10.08 -7.87
N MET A 636 6.08 -10.90 -8.85
CA MET A 636 5.23 -12.07 -8.73
C MET A 636 5.86 -13.27 -9.41
N THR A 637 5.39 -14.49 -9.15
CA THR A 637 5.93 -15.70 -9.77
C THR A 637 4.85 -16.72 -10.09
N TYR A 638 5.04 -17.45 -11.20
CA TYR A 638 4.09 -18.44 -11.69
C TYR A 638 4.78 -19.52 -12.54
N MET A 639 4.01 -20.55 -12.92
CA MET A 639 4.43 -21.60 -13.86
C MET A 639 3.76 -21.40 -15.21
N ALA A 640 4.52 -21.40 -16.29
CA ALA A 640 4.03 -21.47 -17.66
C ALA A 640 4.96 -22.32 -18.53
N GLY A 641 4.40 -23.19 -19.40
CA GLY A 641 5.20 -24.05 -20.27
C GLY A 641 6.24 -24.93 -19.54
N GLY A 642 5.97 -25.31 -18.30
CA GLY A 642 6.88 -26.11 -17.46
C GLY A 642 8.04 -25.30 -16.83
N LYS A 643 8.08 -24.00 -16.98
CA LYS A 643 9.08 -23.10 -16.40
C LYS A 643 8.47 -22.18 -15.36
N GLN A 644 9.26 -21.89 -14.31
CA GLN A 644 8.93 -20.85 -13.34
C GLN A 644 9.43 -19.49 -13.83
N PHE A 645 8.54 -18.51 -13.85
CA PHE A 645 8.84 -17.12 -14.19
C PHE A 645 8.70 -16.24 -12.96
N ILE A 646 9.55 -15.21 -12.89
CA ILE A 646 9.43 -14.07 -11.98
C ILE A 646 9.13 -12.86 -12.86
N VAL A 647 8.00 -12.17 -12.63
CA VAL A 647 7.58 -11.02 -13.46
C VAL A 647 7.34 -9.80 -12.58
N PHE A 648 7.79 -8.65 -13.06
CA PHE A 648 7.59 -7.35 -12.41
C PHE A 648 7.75 -6.21 -13.41
N PRO A 649 7.17 -5.03 -13.13
CA PRO A 649 7.36 -3.84 -13.96
C PRO A 649 8.71 -3.18 -13.67
N VAL A 650 9.29 -2.57 -14.72
CA VAL A 650 10.49 -1.74 -14.65
C VAL A 650 10.29 -0.44 -15.39
N GLY A 651 11.12 0.57 -15.10
CA GLY A 651 11.09 1.86 -15.77
C GLY A 651 10.10 2.84 -15.15
N GLY A 652 9.75 3.88 -15.90
CA GLY A 652 8.93 5.02 -15.47
C GLY A 652 9.70 6.33 -15.51
N GLY A 653 9.00 7.47 -15.36
CA GLY A 653 9.60 8.78 -15.60
C GLY A 653 10.12 8.90 -17.02
N PRO A 654 11.44 9.15 -17.23
CA PRO A 654 12.05 9.22 -18.55
C PRO A 654 12.41 7.86 -19.16
N LEU A 655 12.29 6.77 -18.38
CA LEU A 655 12.63 5.41 -18.83
C LEU A 655 11.44 4.73 -19.48
N VAL A 656 11.72 3.76 -20.36
CA VAL A 656 10.70 2.92 -20.99
C VAL A 656 10.02 2.06 -19.92
N GLU A 657 8.69 2.06 -19.92
CA GLU A 657 7.89 1.21 -19.04
C GLU A 657 7.71 -0.17 -19.66
N GLU A 658 8.14 -1.20 -18.96
CA GLU A 658 8.08 -2.58 -19.42
C GLU A 658 7.71 -3.54 -18.29
N LEU A 659 7.15 -4.70 -18.64
CA LEU A 659 7.19 -5.89 -17.80
C LEU A 659 8.40 -6.73 -18.19
N ILE A 660 9.13 -7.18 -17.18
CA ILE A 660 10.28 -8.07 -17.34
C ILE A 660 9.92 -9.42 -16.77
N ALA A 661 10.16 -10.48 -17.54
CA ALA A 661 10.09 -11.85 -17.08
C ALA A 661 11.49 -12.45 -16.96
N VAL A 662 11.80 -12.98 -15.81
CA VAL A 662 13.05 -13.68 -15.50
C VAL A 662 12.76 -15.16 -15.30
N SER A 663 13.55 -16.04 -15.88
CA SER A 663 13.42 -17.51 -15.79
C SER A 663 14.78 -18.18 -15.90
N LEU A 664 14.83 -19.51 -15.65
CA LEU A 664 15.97 -20.39 -15.91
C LEU A 664 16.12 -20.71 -17.39
#